data_d482aa900a57f70927b1a97deb50965e
#
_entry.id   d482aa900a57f70927b1a97deb50965e
#
_cell.length_a   1.000
_cell.length_b   1.000
_cell.length_c   1.000
_cell.angle_alpha   90.00
_cell.angle_beta   90.00
_cell.angle_gamma   90.00
#
_symmetry.space_group_name_H-M   'P 1'
#
loop_
_entity.id
_entity.type
_entity.pdbx_description
1 polymer ?
#
loop_
_entity_poly.entity_id
_entity_poly.type
_entity_poly.pdbx_seq_one_letter_code
_entity_poly.pdbx_strand_id
1 'polypeptide(L)'
;MHRPTYFAGNSISDGENCAKRARRFSLTSIAATLAAVSLGLAGSTLAQDHFNEKGSPASVHTSALQQALRDSLPFEDDRDFAESRRGFIAEPASKQILNSQGAVVWDMGQYEFLLSGEEFDSMHPSLQRQATLNMNFGLYEVVPDFIYQVRGFDLSNMTLVRGDTGWILFDVLLSAETAEAALKLANEQLGELPVKAVVYSHSHIDHFGGVLGVTSIDAVNNGEVDIYAPVGFMEEAISENVYAGNSMSRRAGFQYGRLIPSSPFGQVDSAIGKGLSVGAAGLIPPTVVVTEPFEEHKIDGIRVNFQNTPGTEAPAEMNAWFPDHKVFWAAENITATIHNVYTLRGALVRDALAWSKQINAALYEFGLDAEVMVSSHNWPRWGNERIQEVMRTQRDAYANLNNQVLNLANQGVTINEIHNEYKVPPSLQKQWSARQYHGSEFHNSRAVINRYLGYWDGNPATLVPLSPADSAPLYVEMMGGSAKIIAKSNELFSEGSYRHAMEILNKLVYAEPTNIEAKDLLADVFEQLGYQYESASVRHVFLSSSEELRNGVKPFESPRGGSPTVARAMTTGQWWDAEATRVDSQAADEINFVLNFITPDTGQTFVVEMSGGTLSNIEGYSAPNPDATITMNRSDVETIIMGQATLGSQLQSGVGTITGNAALLMQLNSVLVSFDPSFEVIPGTLNP
;
A
#
# COMPACT_ATOMS: atom_id res chain seq x y z
N MET A 1 37.76 25.71 12.72
CA MET A 1 37.98 26.90 13.56
C MET A 1 37.04 28.00 13.09
N HIS A 2 36.30 28.54 14.00
CA HIS A 2 35.30 29.61 13.99
C HIS A 2 33.83 29.08 13.91
N ARG A 3 33.29 28.98 15.11
CA ARG A 3 31.83 29.01 15.37
C ARG A 3 31.41 30.49 15.45
N PRO A 4 30.23 30.87 14.96
CA PRO A 4 29.56 32.08 15.40
C PRO A 4 28.61 31.77 16.57
N THR A 5 28.75 32.60 17.57
CA THR A 5 28.03 32.68 18.82
C THR A 5 26.59 33.18 18.63
N TYR A 6 25.68 32.58 19.40
CA TYR A 6 24.33 33.08 19.68
C TYR A 6 24.38 34.44 20.35
N PHE A 7 23.52 35.35 19.92
CA PHE A 7 23.08 36.50 20.72
C PHE A 7 21.63 36.33 21.12
N ALA A 8 21.46 36.35 22.44
CA ALA A 8 20.16 36.42 23.10
C ALA A 8 19.79 37.88 23.36
N GLY A 9 18.47 38.11 23.39
CA GLY A 9 17.87 39.14 24.26
C GLY A 9 17.52 40.44 23.59
N ASN A 10 16.27 40.79 23.58
CA ASN A 10 15.72 41.76 24.52
C ASN A 10 14.20 41.88 24.37
N SER A 11 13.61 41.80 25.51
CA SER A 11 12.31 42.18 25.96
C SER A 11 12.02 43.69 25.88
N ILE A 12 10.78 44.02 26.17
CA ILE A 12 10.21 45.31 26.67
C ILE A 12 9.35 45.98 25.58
N SER A 13 8.17 46.43 25.82
CA SER A 13 7.19 46.57 26.91
C SER A 13 6.02 47.40 26.39
N ASP A 14 4.88 47.14 26.99
CA ASP A 14 3.84 48.09 27.38
C ASP A 14 3.21 49.09 26.42
N GLY A 15 1.89 49.09 26.50
CA GLY A 15 1.11 50.26 26.19
C GLY A 15 -0.37 50.06 25.87
N GLU A 16 -1.12 49.74 26.88
CA GLU A 16 -2.40 50.29 27.28
C GLU A 16 -3.41 50.83 26.25
N ASN A 17 -4.63 50.37 26.48
CA ASN A 17 -5.90 51.09 26.44
C ASN A 17 -6.55 51.47 25.11
N CYS A 18 -7.65 50.78 24.79
CA CYS A 18 -8.92 51.53 24.69
C CYS A 18 -10.14 50.62 24.93
N ALA A 19 -10.91 51.04 25.88
CA ALA A 19 -12.08 50.37 26.42
C ALA A 19 -13.37 50.72 25.67
N LYS A 20 -14.33 49.78 25.70
CA LYS A 20 -15.76 49.94 25.79
C LYS A 20 -16.55 50.45 24.57
N ARG A 21 -17.35 49.53 24.03
CA ARG A 21 -18.83 49.80 23.92
C ARG A 21 -19.62 48.49 23.90
N ALA A 22 -20.20 48.21 25.06
CA ALA A 22 -21.33 47.25 25.18
C ALA A 22 -22.59 47.88 24.60
N ARG A 23 -23.32 47.13 23.76
CA ARG A 23 -24.75 47.36 23.56
C ARG A 23 -25.48 46.05 23.84
N ARG A 24 -26.23 46.10 24.95
CA ARG A 24 -27.31 45.16 25.27
C ARG A 24 -28.39 45.32 24.20
N PHE A 25 -28.89 44.21 23.70
CA PHE A 25 -30.29 44.13 23.25
C PHE A 25 -30.94 42.87 23.81
N SER A 26 -32.19 43.11 24.19
CA SER A 26 -33.11 42.40 25.04
C SER A 26 -33.65 41.10 24.43
N LEU A 27 -33.90 40.14 25.31
CA LEU A 27 -34.75 38.97 25.11
C LEU A 27 -36.18 39.35 24.71
N THR A 28 -36.69 38.77 23.66
CA THR A 28 -38.13 38.52 23.50
C THR A 28 -38.33 37.06 23.06
N SER A 29 -38.97 36.33 23.94
CA SER A 29 -39.46 34.96 23.74
C SER A 29 -40.57 34.95 22.69
N ILE A 30 -40.45 34.06 21.71
CA ILE A 30 -41.63 33.57 20.96
C ILE A 30 -41.48 32.04 20.91
N ALA A 31 -42.43 31.40 21.60
CA ALA A 31 -42.72 29.98 21.48
C ALA A 31 -43.35 29.72 20.09
N ALA A 32 -42.83 28.83 19.33
CA ALA A 32 -43.51 28.27 18.15
C ALA A 32 -43.26 26.77 18.10
N THR A 33 -44.28 26.09 18.41
CA THR A 33 -44.85 24.79 18.05
C THR A 33 -43.95 23.80 17.29
N LEU A 34 -43.83 22.61 17.86
CA LEU A 34 -43.33 21.34 17.25
C LEU A 34 -44.03 21.07 15.92
N ALA A 35 -43.21 20.89 14.88
CA ALA A 35 -43.50 19.98 13.79
C ALA A 35 -42.29 19.07 13.65
N ALA A 36 -42.39 17.86 14.17
CA ALA A 36 -41.43 16.79 13.93
C ALA A 36 -41.52 16.38 12.48
N VAL A 37 -40.47 16.64 11.73
CA VAL A 37 -40.18 15.96 10.45
C VAL A 37 -39.01 15.04 10.72
N SER A 38 -39.34 13.76 10.71
CA SER A 38 -38.41 12.63 10.81
C SER A 38 -37.56 12.51 9.55
N LEU A 39 -36.42 13.19 9.53
CA LEU A 39 -35.38 13.06 8.51
C LEU A 39 -33.99 13.26 9.15
N GLY A 40 -33.71 12.50 10.19
CA GLY A 40 -32.45 12.61 10.93
C GLY A 40 -31.95 11.28 11.50
N LEU A 41 -32.25 10.14 10.88
CA LEU A 41 -31.95 8.83 11.49
C LEU A 41 -30.88 8.01 10.78
N ALA A 42 -30.28 8.48 9.70
CA ALA A 42 -29.19 7.74 9.04
C ALA A 42 -27.77 8.17 9.53
N GLY A 43 -27.59 9.41 9.94
CA GLY A 43 -26.28 9.89 10.44
C GLY A 43 -25.98 9.54 11.90
N SER A 44 -27.03 9.33 12.73
CA SER A 44 -26.84 9.06 14.16
C SER A 44 -26.55 7.60 14.50
N THR A 45 -26.91 6.65 13.62
CA THR A 45 -26.59 5.24 13.81
C THR A 45 -25.14 4.91 13.52
N LEU A 46 -24.50 5.58 12.56
CA LEU A 46 -23.08 5.39 12.23
C LEU A 46 -22.14 5.93 13.33
N ALA A 47 -22.57 6.91 14.09
CA ALA A 47 -21.81 7.44 15.23
C ALA A 47 -21.96 6.57 16.50
N GLN A 48 -23.04 5.83 16.64
CA GLN A 48 -23.31 4.98 17.80
C GLN A 48 -22.50 3.67 17.79
N ASP A 49 -22.07 3.22 16.61
CA ASP A 49 -21.28 1.98 16.45
C ASP A 49 -19.76 2.21 16.33
N HIS A 50 -19.29 3.45 16.54
CA HIS A 50 -17.88 3.75 16.39
C HIS A 50 -17.02 2.86 17.31
N PHE A 51 -16.37 1.87 16.68
CA PHE A 51 -15.53 0.87 17.33
C PHE A 51 -16.15 0.28 18.62
N ASN A 52 -17.44 -0.09 18.55
CA ASN A 52 -18.20 -0.64 19.68
C ASN A 52 -18.32 0.36 20.86
N GLU A 53 -18.62 1.61 20.55
CA GLU A 53 -18.86 2.71 21.51
C GLU A 53 -17.61 3.12 22.34
N LYS A 54 -16.43 2.60 22.00
CA LYS A 54 -15.18 3.00 22.67
C LYS A 54 -14.39 4.08 21.93
N GLY A 55 -14.76 4.40 20.68
CA GLY A 55 -14.07 5.39 19.86
C GLY A 55 -14.37 6.82 20.31
N SER A 56 -13.40 7.71 20.15
CA SER A 56 -13.51 9.14 20.47
C SER A 56 -13.91 9.96 19.25
N PRO A 57 -14.82 10.93 19.37
CA PRO A 57 -15.10 11.88 18.30
C PRO A 57 -13.90 12.80 18.05
N ALA A 58 -13.92 13.53 16.93
CA ALA A 58 -12.95 14.59 16.70
C ALA A 58 -13.02 15.62 17.83
N SER A 59 -11.86 15.95 18.39
CA SER A 59 -11.75 16.95 19.44
C SER A 59 -11.93 18.36 18.88
N VAL A 60 -12.11 19.35 19.75
CA VAL A 60 -12.19 20.76 19.36
C VAL A 60 -10.95 21.22 18.61
N HIS A 61 -9.77 20.68 18.92
CA HIS A 61 -8.50 21.01 18.24
C HIS A 61 -8.46 20.37 16.85
N THR A 62 -8.91 19.12 16.72
CA THR A 62 -9.00 18.43 15.43
C THR A 62 -10.02 19.14 14.53
N SER A 63 -11.22 19.45 15.03
CA SER A 63 -12.23 20.19 14.25
C SER A 63 -11.74 21.58 13.84
N ALA A 64 -11.03 22.29 14.70
CA ALA A 64 -10.45 23.59 14.35
C ALA A 64 -9.38 23.49 13.26
N LEU A 65 -8.53 22.44 13.31
CA LEU A 65 -7.55 22.17 12.26
C LEU A 65 -8.25 21.87 10.92
N GLN A 66 -9.27 20.99 10.95
CA GLN A 66 -10.03 20.66 9.72
C GLN A 66 -10.69 21.90 9.11
N GLN A 67 -11.27 22.78 9.93
CA GLN A 67 -11.85 24.03 9.45
C GLN A 67 -10.80 24.94 8.82
N ALA A 68 -9.65 25.12 9.46
CA ALA A 68 -8.56 25.92 8.89
C ALA A 68 -8.04 25.37 7.54
N LEU A 69 -8.05 24.05 7.37
CA LEU A 69 -7.70 23.40 6.10
C LEU A 69 -8.76 23.63 5.02
N ARG A 70 -10.06 23.57 5.37
CA ARG A 70 -11.15 23.93 4.44
C ARG A 70 -11.01 25.37 3.94
N ASP A 71 -10.63 26.28 4.80
CA ASP A 71 -10.48 27.70 4.48
C ASP A 71 -9.24 28.02 3.64
N SER A 72 -8.22 27.14 3.62
CA SER A 72 -6.90 27.42 3.03
C SER A 72 -6.58 26.63 1.76
N LEU A 73 -7.24 25.48 1.55
CA LEU A 73 -6.99 24.63 0.39
C LEU A 73 -7.81 25.10 -0.83
N PRO A 74 -7.32 24.84 -2.07
CA PRO A 74 -7.94 25.35 -3.30
C PRO A 74 -9.16 24.53 -3.74
N PHE A 75 -10.19 24.41 -2.87
CA PHE A 75 -11.38 23.60 -3.16
C PHE A 75 -12.21 24.16 -4.34
N GLU A 76 -11.95 25.39 -4.78
CA GLU A 76 -12.52 25.97 -5.98
C GLU A 76 -12.05 25.31 -7.28
N ASP A 77 -10.92 24.60 -7.26
CA ASP A 77 -10.46 23.77 -8.40
C ASP A 77 -11.22 22.43 -8.42
N ASP A 78 -12.26 22.37 -9.22
CA ASP A 78 -13.14 21.22 -9.39
C ASP A 78 -12.87 20.39 -10.67
N ARG A 79 -11.79 20.69 -11.41
CA ARG A 79 -11.44 20.02 -12.67
C ARG A 79 -11.40 18.50 -12.53
N ASP A 80 -10.87 17.98 -11.43
CA ASP A 80 -10.83 16.55 -11.16
C ASP A 80 -12.22 15.91 -11.08
N PHE A 81 -13.25 16.62 -10.56
CA PHE A 81 -14.61 16.11 -10.50
C PHE A 81 -15.24 15.97 -11.88
N ALA A 82 -14.93 16.88 -12.81
CA ALA A 82 -15.36 16.78 -14.20
C ALA A 82 -14.61 15.64 -14.93
N GLU A 83 -13.29 15.54 -14.74
CA GLU A 83 -12.44 14.51 -15.34
C GLU A 83 -12.82 13.10 -14.81
N SER A 84 -13.06 12.94 -13.53
CA SER A 84 -13.35 11.64 -12.92
C SER A 84 -14.69 11.05 -13.38
N ARG A 85 -15.64 11.86 -13.80
CA ARG A 85 -16.97 11.43 -14.30
C ARG A 85 -17.06 11.34 -15.80
N ARG A 86 -16.06 11.86 -16.52
CA ARG A 86 -16.08 11.95 -17.97
C ARG A 86 -16.12 10.55 -18.60
N GLY A 87 -16.97 10.39 -19.61
CA GLY A 87 -17.10 9.16 -20.39
C GLY A 87 -17.84 8.02 -19.70
N PHE A 88 -18.57 8.26 -18.59
CA PHE A 88 -19.36 7.24 -17.91
C PHE A 88 -20.36 6.57 -18.88
N ILE A 89 -20.34 5.24 -18.91
CA ILE A 89 -21.22 4.40 -19.74
C ILE A 89 -22.25 3.70 -18.85
N ALA A 90 -21.76 2.90 -17.89
CA ALA A 90 -22.63 2.06 -17.06
C ALA A 90 -21.94 1.66 -15.76
N GLU A 91 -22.76 1.38 -14.75
CA GLU A 91 -22.35 0.66 -13.53
C GLU A 91 -23.05 -0.70 -13.47
N PRO A 92 -22.52 -1.72 -12.76
CA PRO A 92 -23.20 -2.99 -12.60
C PRO A 92 -24.45 -2.84 -11.73
N ALA A 93 -25.38 -3.77 -11.86
CA ALA A 93 -26.64 -3.77 -11.10
C ALA A 93 -26.43 -3.92 -9.58
N SER A 94 -25.30 -4.49 -9.16
CA SER A 94 -24.90 -4.65 -7.76
C SER A 94 -23.56 -3.97 -7.50
N LYS A 95 -23.43 -3.29 -6.36
CA LYS A 95 -22.17 -2.76 -5.87
C LYS A 95 -21.30 -3.81 -5.17
N GLN A 96 -21.83 -5.01 -4.99
CA GLN A 96 -21.11 -6.16 -4.44
C GLN A 96 -20.70 -7.12 -5.55
N ILE A 97 -19.45 -7.57 -5.50
CA ILE A 97 -18.91 -8.66 -6.30
C ILE A 97 -18.73 -9.86 -5.38
N LEU A 98 -19.22 -11.01 -5.81
CA LEU A 98 -19.26 -12.24 -5.03
C LEU A 98 -18.37 -13.30 -5.66
N ASN A 99 -17.77 -14.17 -4.85
CA ASN A 99 -17.12 -15.38 -5.34
C ASN A 99 -18.14 -16.48 -5.66
N SER A 100 -17.69 -17.60 -6.19
CA SER A 100 -18.52 -18.76 -6.55
C SER A 100 -19.28 -19.39 -5.38
N GLN A 101 -18.92 -19.09 -4.14
CA GLN A 101 -19.55 -19.57 -2.92
C GLN A 101 -20.56 -18.54 -2.35
N GLY A 102 -20.72 -17.40 -3.01
CA GLY A 102 -21.60 -16.31 -2.59
C GLY A 102 -21.04 -15.41 -1.50
N ALA A 103 -19.74 -15.53 -1.18
CA ALA A 103 -19.09 -14.60 -0.27
C ALA A 103 -18.70 -13.30 -0.98
N VAL A 104 -18.85 -12.16 -0.30
CA VAL A 104 -18.49 -10.85 -0.82
C VAL A 104 -16.98 -10.72 -0.90
N VAL A 105 -16.45 -10.47 -2.10
CA VAL A 105 -15.02 -10.20 -2.34
C VAL A 105 -14.72 -8.72 -2.50
N TRP A 106 -15.73 -7.94 -2.91
CA TRP A 106 -15.67 -6.50 -3.04
C TRP A 106 -17.03 -5.86 -2.79
N ASP A 107 -17.06 -4.74 -2.09
CA ASP A 107 -18.29 -3.97 -1.84
C ASP A 107 -18.03 -2.47 -1.93
N MET A 108 -18.46 -1.85 -3.03
CA MET A 108 -18.38 -0.41 -3.20
C MET A 108 -19.44 0.35 -2.39
N GLY A 109 -20.54 -0.32 -2.03
CA GLY A 109 -21.66 0.25 -1.29
C GLY A 109 -21.29 0.71 0.12
N GLN A 110 -20.29 0.08 0.73
CA GLN A 110 -19.83 0.44 2.08
C GLN A 110 -19.26 1.88 2.20
N TYR A 111 -18.98 2.54 1.06
CA TYR A 111 -18.41 3.90 1.01
C TYR A 111 -19.44 4.98 0.64
N GLU A 112 -20.73 4.65 0.54
CA GLU A 112 -21.79 5.60 0.12
C GLU A 112 -21.92 6.81 1.03
N PHE A 113 -21.50 6.73 2.29
CA PHE A 113 -21.47 7.87 3.22
C PHE A 113 -20.64 9.05 2.66
N LEU A 114 -19.66 8.82 1.80
CA LEU A 114 -18.87 9.87 1.14
C LEU A 114 -19.67 10.70 0.14
N LEU A 115 -20.82 10.21 -0.31
CA LEU A 115 -21.72 10.88 -1.25
C LEU A 115 -22.85 11.65 -0.54
N SER A 116 -22.88 11.65 0.80
CA SER A 116 -23.92 12.36 1.60
C SER A 116 -23.85 13.87 1.46
N GLY A 117 -22.71 14.42 1.09
CA GLY A 117 -22.45 15.86 1.12
C GLY A 117 -22.10 16.40 2.52
N GLU A 118 -21.98 15.53 3.51
CA GLU A 118 -21.55 15.90 4.86
C GLU A 118 -20.03 16.14 4.90
N GLU A 119 -19.61 17.10 5.70
CA GLU A 119 -18.20 17.33 6.06
C GLU A 119 -17.93 16.65 7.40
N PHE A 120 -16.92 15.76 7.42
CA PHE A 120 -16.58 14.98 8.60
C PHE A 120 -15.32 15.54 9.27
N ASP A 121 -15.44 15.96 10.54
CA ASP A 121 -14.30 16.44 11.32
C ASP A 121 -13.31 15.30 11.70
N SER A 122 -13.77 14.06 11.65
CA SER A 122 -12.94 12.87 11.81
C SER A 122 -12.11 12.51 10.54
N MET A 123 -12.09 13.40 9.55
CA MET A 123 -11.44 13.16 8.27
C MET A 123 -10.74 14.43 7.76
N HIS A 124 -9.49 14.30 7.32
CA HIS A 124 -8.80 15.43 6.70
C HIS A 124 -9.56 15.87 5.44
N PRO A 125 -9.94 17.18 5.28
CA PRO A 125 -10.82 17.63 4.20
C PRO A 125 -10.31 17.30 2.79
N SER A 126 -9.00 17.40 2.58
CA SER A 126 -8.36 17.04 1.32
C SER A 126 -8.47 15.53 1.04
N LEU A 127 -8.31 14.67 2.05
CA LEU A 127 -8.53 13.22 1.91
C LEU A 127 -10.00 12.91 1.63
N GLN A 128 -10.94 13.59 2.27
CA GLN A 128 -12.37 13.45 1.98
C GLN A 128 -12.68 13.77 0.51
N ARG A 129 -12.07 14.85 -0.04
CA ARG A 129 -12.18 15.19 -1.47
C ARG A 129 -11.67 14.04 -2.35
N GLN A 130 -10.48 13.51 -2.08
CA GLN A 130 -9.90 12.40 -2.83
C GLN A 130 -10.76 11.14 -2.73
N ALA A 131 -11.24 10.82 -1.53
CA ALA A 131 -12.12 9.68 -1.30
C ALA A 131 -13.44 9.80 -2.05
N THR A 132 -14.01 11.01 -2.15
CA THR A 132 -15.23 11.27 -2.92
C THR A 132 -14.97 11.11 -4.43
N LEU A 133 -13.81 11.56 -4.93
CA LEU A 133 -13.42 11.36 -6.33
C LEU A 133 -13.26 9.88 -6.70
N ASN A 134 -12.73 9.07 -5.78
CA ASN A 134 -12.59 7.62 -5.95
C ASN A 134 -13.93 6.84 -5.79
N MET A 135 -15.06 7.53 -5.60
CA MET A 135 -16.39 6.90 -5.65
C MET A 135 -16.89 6.61 -7.06
N ASN A 136 -16.10 6.88 -8.09
CA ASN A 136 -16.44 6.55 -9.47
C ASN A 136 -16.34 5.03 -9.69
N PHE A 137 -17.48 4.41 -9.90
CA PHE A 137 -17.66 2.97 -10.03
C PHE A 137 -18.34 2.64 -11.34
N GLY A 138 -17.74 1.80 -12.17
CA GLY A 138 -18.32 1.37 -13.44
C GLY A 138 -17.37 1.43 -14.64
N LEU A 139 -17.96 1.38 -15.85
CA LEU A 139 -17.31 1.43 -17.14
C LEU A 139 -17.33 2.87 -17.70
N TYR A 140 -16.20 3.30 -18.22
CA TYR A 140 -16.00 4.63 -18.79
C TYR A 140 -15.34 4.55 -20.16
N GLU A 141 -15.81 5.34 -21.13
CA GLU A 141 -15.12 5.59 -22.39
C GLU A 141 -14.08 6.69 -22.20
N VAL A 142 -12.81 6.37 -22.41
CA VAL A 142 -11.68 7.30 -22.26
C VAL A 142 -11.32 7.94 -23.59
N VAL A 143 -11.21 7.12 -24.64
CA VAL A 143 -11.02 7.53 -26.02
C VAL A 143 -12.11 6.88 -26.85
N PRO A 144 -12.90 7.67 -27.62
CA PRO A 144 -14.04 7.15 -28.35
C PRO A 144 -13.70 5.91 -29.21
N ASP A 145 -14.49 4.87 -29.06
CA ASP A 145 -14.39 3.59 -29.76
C ASP A 145 -13.02 2.88 -29.66
N PHE A 146 -12.12 3.32 -28.77
CA PHE A 146 -10.77 2.80 -28.69
C PHE A 146 -10.32 2.39 -27.27
N ILE A 147 -10.38 3.29 -26.28
CA ILE A 147 -9.94 2.99 -24.90
C ILE A 147 -11.10 3.16 -23.92
N TYR A 148 -11.28 2.13 -23.12
CA TYR A 148 -12.23 2.10 -22.02
C TYR A 148 -11.52 1.78 -20.71
N GLN A 149 -12.15 2.15 -19.58
CA GLN A 149 -11.61 1.86 -18.27
C GLN A 149 -12.72 1.43 -17.31
N VAL A 150 -12.52 0.32 -16.61
CA VAL A 150 -13.37 -0.07 -15.48
C VAL A 150 -12.69 0.40 -14.20
N ARG A 151 -13.42 1.18 -13.40
CA ARG A 151 -12.94 1.83 -12.18
C ARG A 151 -13.78 1.45 -10.98
N GLY A 152 -13.14 1.38 -9.79
CA GLY A 152 -13.81 1.14 -8.52
C GLY A 152 -14.17 -0.33 -8.24
N PHE A 153 -13.71 -1.28 -9.06
CA PHE A 153 -13.91 -2.72 -8.84
C PHE A 153 -12.84 -3.33 -7.94
N ASP A 154 -11.75 -2.61 -7.73
CA ASP A 154 -10.64 -2.97 -6.86
C ASP A 154 -9.84 -1.69 -6.52
N LEU A 155 -8.62 -1.84 -5.98
CA LEU A 155 -7.68 -0.75 -5.74
C LEU A 155 -7.24 -0.10 -7.06
N SER A 156 -6.84 -0.91 -8.04
CA SER A 156 -6.44 -0.48 -9.38
C SER A 156 -7.62 -0.43 -10.36
N ASN A 157 -7.37 0.08 -11.56
CA ASN A 157 -8.30 0.13 -12.68
C ASN A 157 -7.91 -0.90 -13.76
N MET A 158 -8.89 -1.48 -14.44
CA MET A 158 -8.66 -2.23 -15.67
C MET A 158 -8.85 -1.32 -16.87
N THR A 159 -7.81 -1.17 -17.71
CA THR A 159 -7.90 -0.43 -18.96
C THR A 159 -8.04 -1.39 -20.14
N LEU A 160 -9.09 -1.22 -20.95
CA LEU A 160 -9.36 -2.06 -22.10
C LEU A 160 -9.07 -1.25 -23.38
N VAL A 161 -8.20 -1.75 -24.23
CA VAL A 161 -7.90 -1.19 -25.55
C VAL A 161 -8.51 -2.10 -26.60
N ARG A 162 -9.30 -1.52 -27.52
CA ARG A 162 -9.89 -2.27 -28.62
C ARG A 162 -8.85 -2.51 -29.72
N GLY A 163 -8.46 -3.74 -29.91
CA GLY A 163 -7.62 -4.18 -31.02
C GLY A 163 -8.45 -4.51 -32.28
N ASP A 164 -7.78 -5.02 -33.30
CA ASP A 164 -8.40 -5.42 -34.57
C ASP A 164 -9.38 -6.60 -34.40
N THR A 165 -9.11 -7.51 -33.46
CA THR A 165 -9.87 -8.76 -33.31
C THR A 165 -10.35 -9.03 -31.88
N GLY A 166 -9.93 -8.25 -30.87
CA GLY A 166 -10.31 -8.45 -29.49
C GLY A 166 -9.84 -7.35 -28.53
N TRP A 167 -9.86 -7.68 -27.25
CA TRP A 167 -9.40 -6.80 -26.18
C TRP A 167 -7.91 -6.97 -25.89
N ILE A 168 -7.20 -5.87 -25.73
CA ILE A 168 -5.89 -5.78 -25.09
C ILE A 168 -6.13 -5.16 -23.72
N LEU A 169 -5.86 -5.90 -22.63
CA LEU A 169 -6.11 -5.46 -21.27
C LEU A 169 -4.82 -4.95 -20.64
N PHE A 170 -4.83 -3.73 -20.14
CA PHE A 170 -3.73 -3.13 -19.38
C PHE A 170 -4.12 -3.15 -17.90
N ASP A 171 -3.41 -3.91 -17.11
CA ASP A 171 -3.67 -4.31 -15.73
C ASP A 171 -5.03 -5.01 -15.56
N VAL A 172 -5.09 -5.98 -14.68
CA VAL A 172 -6.26 -6.85 -14.56
C VAL A 172 -6.75 -6.99 -13.12
N LEU A 173 -6.57 -5.94 -12.30
CA LEU A 173 -7.01 -5.90 -10.91
C LEU A 173 -6.31 -6.95 -10.01
N LEU A 174 -6.73 -7.02 -8.74
CA LEU A 174 -6.10 -7.92 -7.77
C LEU A 174 -6.69 -9.34 -7.80
N SER A 175 -8.01 -9.47 -7.98
CA SER A 175 -8.67 -10.77 -7.87
C SER A 175 -9.38 -11.19 -9.15
N ALA A 176 -9.44 -12.52 -9.36
CA ALA A 176 -10.12 -13.09 -10.52
C ALA A 176 -11.59 -12.67 -10.59
N GLU A 177 -12.28 -12.62 -9.45
CA GLU A 177 -13.70 -12.27 -9.38
C GLU A 177 -13.94 -10.80 -9.78
N THR A 178 -13.07 -9.88 -9.35
CA THR A 178 -13.20 -8.45 -9.72
C THR A 178 -12.86 -8.24 -11.18
N ALA A 179 -11.84 -8.93 -11.70
CA ALA A 179 -11.43 -8.88 -13.10
C ALA A 179 -12.49 -9.49 -14.05
N GLU A 180 -13.08 -10.62 -13.68
CA GLU A 180 -14.20 -11.25 -14.42
C GLU A 180 -15.41 -10.31 -14.47
N ALA A 181 -15.78 -9.71 -13.33
CA ALA A 181 -16.89 -8.77 -13.25
C ALA A 181 -16.63 -7.51 -14.11
N ALA A 182 -15.40 -7.01 -14.14
CA ALA A 182 -15.00 -5.86 -14.94
C ALA A 182 -15.09 -6.16 -16.45
N LEU A 183 -14.50 -7.27 -16.91
CA LEU A 183 -14.56 -7.70 -18.31
C LEU A 183 -16.00 -8.00 -18.75
N LYS A 184 -16.78 -8.64 -17.88
CA LYS A 184 -18.20 -8.91 -18.12
C LYS A 184 -18.99 -7.63 -18.36
N LEU A 185 -18.83 -6.61 -17.49
CA LEU A 185 -19.50 -5.31 -17.66
C LEU A 185 -19.12 -4.67 -18.99
N ALA A 186 -17.84 -4.71 -19.36
CA ALA A 186 -17.39 -4.16 -20.64
C ALA A 186 -18.03 -4.90 -21.83
N ASN A 187 -18.02 -6.24 -21.82
CA ASN A 187 -18.61 -7.04 -22.89
C ASN A 187 -20.14 -6.90 -22.99
N GLU A 188 -20.84 -6.74 -21.87
CA GLU A 188 -22.29 -6.49 -21.86
C GLU A 188 -22.65 -5.14 -22.50
N GLN A 189 -21.81 -4.12 -22.35
CA GLN A 189 -22.09 -2.76 -22.83
C GLN A 189 -21.54 -2.49 -24.25
N LEU A 190 -20.39 -3.08 -24.60
CA LEU A 190 -19.63 -2.75 -25.82
C LEU A 190 -19.66 -3.86 -26.87
N GLY A 191 -20.29 -5.02 -26.56
CA GLY A 191 -20.25 -6.23 -27.35
C GLY A 191 -19.12 -7.16 -26.93
N GLU A 192 -19.42 -8.46 -26.97
CA GLU A 192 -18.49 -9.52 -26.56
C GLU A 192 -17.30 -9.61 -27.52
N LEU A 193 -16.09 -9.47 -26.99
CA LEU A 193 -14.82 -9.62 -27.69
C LEU A 193 -13.90 -10.55 -26.91
N PRO A 194 -13.10 -11.39 -27.60
CA PRO A 194 -12.09 -12.20 -26.93
C PRO A 194 -10.94 -11.34 -26.41
N VAL A 195 -10.28 -11.78 -25.34
CA VAL A 195 -9.00 -11.21 -24.91
C VAL A 195 -7.89 -11.71 -25.83
N LYS A 196 -7.05 -10.81 -26.33
CA LYS A 196 -5.91 -11.10 -27.22
C LYS A 196 -4.56 -10.90 -26.54
N ALA A 197 -4.50 -9.94 -25.62
CA ALA A 197 -3.32 -9.74 -24.81
C ALA A 197 -3.67 -9.17 -23.44
N VAL A 198 -2.81 -9.44 -22.48
CA VAL A 198 -2.78 -8.79 -21.15
C VAL A 198 -1.41 -8.14 -20.98
N VAL A 199 -1.39 -6.91 -20.49
CA VAL A 199 -0.18 -6.14 -20.21
C VAL A 199 -0.13 -5.86 -18.72
N TYR A 200 0.84 -6.41 -18.03
CA TYR A 200 1.14 -6.07 -16.64
C TYR A 200 2.05 -4.85 -16.61
N SER A 201 1.60 -3.78 -15.96
CA SER A 201 2.42 -2.57 -15.81
C SER A 201 3.67 -2.83 -14.98
N HIS A 202 3.50 -3.52 -13.85
CA HIS A 202 4.55 -3.77 -12.88
C HIS A 202 4.23 -4.97 -11.96
N SER A 203 5.13 -5.24 -11.02
CA SER A 203 5.15 -6.44 -10.21
C SER A 203 4.24 -6.45 -8.97
N HIS A 204 3.39 -5.44 -8.75
CA HIS A 204 2.43 -5.45 -7.65
C HIS A 204 1.16 -6.24 -8.00
N ILE A 205 0.62 -6.94 -6.99
CA ILE A 205 -0.43 -7.94 -7.19
C ILE A 205 -1.76 -7.36 -7.69
N ASP A 206 -2.06 -6.12 -7.40
CA ASP A 206 -3.29 -5.45 -7.85
C ASP A 206 -3.29 -5.07 -9.34
N HIS A 207 -2.19 -5.35 -10.07
CA HIS A 207 -2.07 -5.13 -11.51
C HIS A 207 -2.08 -6.44 -12.32
N PHE A 208 -1.76 -7.58 -11.68
CA PHE A 208 -1.73 -8.88 -12.36
C PHE A 208 -2.61 -9.96 -11.71
N GLY A 209 -2.98 -9.79 -10.45
CA GLY A 209 -3.60 -10.83 -9.64
C GLY A 209 -4.93 -11.35 -10.17
N GLY A 210 -5.68 -10.53 -10.90
CA GLY A 210 -6.96 -10.87 -11.50
C GLY A 210 -6.87 -11.61 -12.84
N VAL A 211 -5.68 -11.96 -13.34
CA VAL A 211 -5.48 -12.52 -14.68
C VAL A 211 -6.33 -13.76 -14.98
N LEU A 212 -6.59 -14.61 -13.98
CA LEU A 212 -7.43 -15.80 -14.14
C LEU A 212 -8.93 -15.50 -14.30
N GLY A 213 -9.35 -14.26 -14.04
CA GLY A 213 -10.71 -13.77 -14.31
C GLY A 213 -10.93 -13.33 -15.76
N VAL A 214 -9.85 -13.13 -16.53
CA VAL A 214 -9.92 -12.62 -17.91
C VAL A 214 -9.34 -13.59 -18.94
N THR A 215 -8.49 -14.53 -18.54
CA THR A 215 -7.93 -15.56 -19.42
C THR A 215 -7.56 -16.81 -18.62
N SER A 216 -7.07 -17.85 -19.30
CA SER A 216 -6.64 -19.10 -18.70
C SER A 216 -5.20 -19.45 -19.08
N ILE A 217 -4.55 -20.29 -18.25
CA ILE A 217 -3.23 -20.85 -18.55
C ILE A 217 -3.21 -21.59 -19.89
N ASP A 218 -4.29 -22.32 -20.20
CA ASP A 218 -4.40 -23.07 -21.44
C ASP A 218 -4.47 -22.14 -22.66
N ALA A 219 -5.24 -21.04 -22.58
CA ALA A 219 -5.33 -20.06 -23.66
C ALA A 219 -3.96 -19.42 -23.95
N VAL A 220 -3.20 -19.09 -22.90
CA VAL A 220 -1.84 -18.55 -23.04
C VAL A 220 -0.89 -19.60 -23.62
N ASN A 221 -0.89 -20.83 -23.12
CA ASN A 221 -0.07 -21.93 -23.63
C ASN A 221 -0.35 -22.28 -25.10
N ASN A 222 -1.62 -22.12 -25.53
CA ASN A 222 -2.03 -22.33 -26.91
C ASN A 222 -1.69 -21.15 -27.84
N GLY A 223 -1.16 -20.03 -27.31
CA GLY A 223 -0.87 -18.83 -28.09
C GLY A 223 -2.11 -18.04 -28.52
N GLU A 224 -3.22 -18.21 -27.82
CA GLU A 224 -4.46 -17.48 -28.06
C GLU A 224 -4.44 -16.09 -27.42
N VAL A 225 -3.68 -15.94 -26.30
CA VAL A 225 -3.49 -14.73 -25.51
C VAL A 225 -2.02 -14.56 -25.18
N ASP A 226 -1.45 -13.38 -25.49
CA ASP A 226 -0.09 -13.00 -25.07
C ASP A 226 -0.13 -12.25 -23.73
N ILE A 227 0.88 -12.49 -22.89
CA ILE A 227 1.11 -11.74 -21.66
C ILE A 227 2.38 -10.92 -21.79
N TYR A 228 2.27 -9.60 -21.69
CA TYR A 228 3.36 -8.64 -21.73
C TYR A 228 3.73 -8.18 -20.32
N ALA A 229 5.02 -8.07 -20.02
CA ALA A 229 5.49 -7.49 -18.76
C ALA A 229 6.88 -6.85 -18.92
N PRO A 230 7.29 -5.93 -18.02
CA PRO A 230 8.64 -5.38 -18.02
C PRO A 230 9.68 -6.41 -17.59
N VAL A 231 10.94 -6.20 -18.00
CA VAL A 231 12.07 -6.99 -17.53
C VAL A 231 12.18 -6.97 -16.00
N GLY A 232 12.45 -8.13 -15.39
CA GLY A 232 12.51 -8.30 -13.93
C GLY A 232 11.16 -8.60 -13.27
N PHE A 233 10.04 -8.51 -13.99
CA PHE A 233 8.71 -8.68 -13.43
C PHE A 233 8.55 -9.96 -12.58
N MET A 234 8.97 -11.13 -13.11
CA MET A 234 8.77 -12.41 -12.39
C MET A 234 9.56 -12.49 -11.10
N GLU A 235 10.80 -12.01 -11.09
CA GLU A 235 11.63 -11.99 -9.89
C GLU A 235 11.00 -11.11 -8.81
N GLU A 236 10.59 -9.91 -9.18
CA GLU A 236 10.06 -8.92 -8.23
C GLU A 236 8.65 -9.29 -7.74
N ALA A 237 7.77 -9.80 -8.61
CA ALA A 237 6.42 -10.22 -8.23
C ALA A 237 6.44 -11.38 -7.21
N ILE A 238 7.47 -12.22 -7.25
CA ILE A 238 7.61 -13.36 -6.32
C ILE A 238 8.36 -12.94 -5.07
N SER A 239 9.55 -12.35 -5.19
CA SER A 239 10.44 -12.04 -4.06
C SER A 239 9.78 -11.11 -3.04
N GLU A 240 9.08 -10.09 -3.50
CA GLU A 240 8.37 -9.14 -2.63
C GLU A 240 7.28 -9.83 -1.78
N ASN A 241 6.53 -10.75 -2.36
CA ASN A 241 5.40 -11.37 -1.70
C ASN A 241 5.74 -12.61 -0.86
N VAL A 242 6.95 -13.18 -1.00
CA VAL A 242 7.32 -14.46 -0.40
C VAL A 242 8.24 -14.30 0.81
N TYR A 243 9.41 -13.68 0.66
CA TYR A 243 10.46 -13.74 1.70
C TYR A 243 10.07 -13.04 3.00
N ALA A 244 9.42 -11.88 2.92
CA ALA A 244 8.87 -11.16 4.07
C ALA A 244 7.33 -11.18 4.12
N GLY A 245 6.70 -12.08 3.38
CA GLY A 245 5.27 -12.08 3.09
C GLY A 245 4.38 -12.05 4.34
N ASN A 246 4.74 -12.77 5.40
CA ASN A 246 3.99 -12.75 6.66
C ASN A 246 3.99 -11.35 7.31
N SER A 247 5.17 -10.73 7.45
CA SER A 247 5.29 -9.36 7.97
C SER A 247 4.59 -8.34 7.10
N MET A 248 4.74 -8.45 5.78
CA MET A 248 4.13 -7.52 4.83
C MET A 248 2.60 -7.64 4.83
N SER A 249 2.04 -8.84 4.87
CA SER A 249 0.59 -9.05 4.96
C SER A 249 0.00 -8.44 6.23
N ARG A 250 0.65 -8.64 7.38
CA ARG A 250 0.22 -8.05 8.66
C ARG A 250 0.23 -6.53 8.60
N ARG A 251 1.33 -5.94 8.10
CA ARG A 251 1.48 -4.49 7.96
C ARG A 251 0.58 -3.89 6.88
N ALA A 252 0.27 -4.64 5.81
CA ALA A 252 -0.73 -4.25 4.82
C ALA A 252 -2.13 -4.10 5.42
N GLY A 253 -2.49 -4.95 6.40
CA GLY A 253 -3.72 -4.80 7.18
C GLY A 253 -3.85 -3.41 7.81
N PHE A 254 -2.75 -2.87 8.36
CA PHE A 254 -2.69 -1.50 8.89
C PHE A 254 -2.71 -0.46 7.77
N GLN A 255 -1.86 -0.58 6.76
CA GLN A 255 -1.72 0.43 5.70
C GLN A 255 -3.02 0.66 4.92
N TYR A 256 -3.75 -0.40 4.59
CA TYR A 256 -4.98 -0.34 3.81
C TYR A 256 -6.25 -0.29 4.67
N GLY A 257 -6.12 -0.25 5.99
CA GLY A 257 -7.25 -0.14 6.90
C GLY A 257 -8.18 -1.36 6.93
N ARG A 258 -7.68 -2.57 6.58
CA ARG A 258 -8.48 -3.81 6.55
C ARG A 258 -8.93 -4.28 7.94
N LEU A 259 -8.34 -3.73 9.00
CA LEU A 259 -8.62 -4.08 10.39
C LEU A 259 -9.74 -3.24 11.01
N ILE A 260 -10.17 -2.19 10.31
CA ILE A 260 -11.17 -1.23 10.76
C ILE A 260 -12.34 -1.14 9.77
N PRO A 261 -13.56 -0.85 10.23
CA PRO A 261 -14.73 -0.74 9.36
C PRO A 261 -14.64 0.48 8.44
N SER A 262 -15.31 0.39 7.28
CA SER A 262 -15.51 1.54 6.39
C SER A 262 -16.53 2.48 7.01
N SER A 263 -16.09 3.66 7.41
CA SER A 263 -16.91 4.68 8.06
C SER A 263 -16.15 6.01 8.13
N PRO A 264 -16.80 7.15 8.45
CA PRO A 264 -16.11 8.42 8.69
C PRO A 264 -15.01 8.36 9.76
N PHE A 265 -15.10 7.42 10.69
CA PHE A 265 -14.12 7.20 11.76
C PHE A 265 -13.08 6.14 11.45
N GLY A 266 -13.26 5.37 10.38
CA GLY A 266 -12.43 4.25 10.01
C GLY A 266 -11.75 4.39 8.65
N GLN A 267 -11.84 3.32 7.86
CA GLN A 267 -11.31 3.26 6.50
C GLN A 267 -12.23 4.06 5.56
N VAL A 268 -11.64 4.93 4.75
CA VAL A 268 -12.40 5.82 3.85
C VAL A 268 -11.94 5.72 2.41
N ASP A 269 -10.64 5.49 2.20
CA ASP A 269 -9.98 5.44 0.88
C ASP A 269 -8.55 4.98 1.05
N SER A 270 -7.92 4.46 0.01
CA SER A 270 -6.48 4.18 -0.04
C SER A 270 -5.74 5.16 -0.95
N ALA A 271 -6.38 6.29 -1.31
CA ALA A 271 -5.87 7.37 -2.17
C ALA A 271 -5.82 7.02 -3.66
N ILE A 272 -5.25 5.89 -4.00
CA ILE A 272 -5.14 5.35 -5.37
C ILE A 272 -6.37 4.52 -5.77
N GLY A 273 -7.26 4.26 -4.83
CA GLY A 273 -8.52 3.55 -4.94
C GLY A 273 -9.11 3.32 -3.56
N LYS A 274 -10.18 2.54 -3.43
CA LYS A 274 -10.85 2.35 -2.13
C LYS A 274 -10.11 1.40 -1.21
N GLY A 275 -9.63 0.28 -1.71
CA GLY A 275 -8.98 -0.76 -0.94
C GLY A 275 -8.73 -2.01 -1.77
N LEU A 276 -8.25 -3.05 -1.12
CA LEU A 276 -7.93 -4.34 -1.74
C LEU A 276 -9.12 -5.28 -1.69
N SER A 277 -9.47 -5.90 -2.82
CA SER A 277 -10.43 -7.02 -2.83
C SER A 277 -9.89 -8.23 -2.06
N VAL A 278 -10.79 -9.14 -1.66
CA VAL A 278 -10.44 -10.37 -0.90
C VAL A 278 -10.69 -11.65 -1.71
N GLY A 279 -10.74 -11.53 -3.03
CA GLY A 279 -10.93 -12.66 -3.95
C GLY A 279 -9.65 -13.45 -4.21
N ALA A 280 -9.73 -14.35 -5.19
CA ALA A 280 -8.63 -15.24 -5.59
C ALA A 280 -7.64 -14.48 -6.48
N ALA A 281 -6.39 -14.35 -6.03
CA ALA A 281 -5.32 -13.81 -6.87
C ALA A 281 -4.62 -14.91 -7.68
N GLY A 282 -4.14 -14.58 -8.87
CA GLY A 282 -3.43 -15.49 -9.77
C GLY A 282 -2.22 -14.84 -10.43
N LEU A 283 -1.40 -15.66 -11.07
CA LEU A 283 -0.28 -15.21 -11.89
C LEU A 283 -0.11 -16.17 -13.07
N ILE A 284 -0.08 -15.63 -14.27
CA ILE A 284 0.39 -16.34 -15.48
C ILE A 284 1.69 -15.66 -15.90
N PRO A 285 2.80 -16.39 -16.03
CA PRO A 285 4.08 -15.81 -16.46
C PRO A 285 3.97 -15.10 -17.81
N PRO A 286 4.68 -13.99 -18.02
CA PRO A 286 4.67 -13.29 -19.30
C PRO A 286 5.23 -14.15 -20.44
N THR A 287 4.58 -14.08 -21.61
CA THR A 287 5.06 -14.68 -22.86
C THR A 287 5.97 -13.74 -23.63
N VAL A 288 5.83 -12.43 -23.37
CA VAL A 288 6.63 -11.37 -23.99
C VAL A 288 7.19 -10.46 -22.90
N VAL A 289 8.49 -10.32 -22.86
CA VAL A 289 9.19 -9.45 -21.89
C VAL A 289 9.74 -8.24 -22.64
N VAL A 290 9.34 -7.04 -22.20
CA VAL A 290 9.85 -5.76 -22.71
C VAL A 290 11.17 -5.47 -22.02
N THR A 291 12.28 -5.47 -22.79
CA THR A 291 13.64 -5.43 -22.25
C THR A 291 14.36 -4.12 -22.43
N GLU A 292 14.07 -3.41 -23.54
CA GLU A 292 14.75 -2.16 -23.86
C GLU A 292 14.15 -0.98 -23.10
N PRO A 293 14.90 0.10 -22.87
CA PRO A 293 14.36 1.32 -22.23
C PRO A 293 13.13 1.89 -22.95
N PHE A 294 13.12 1.80 -24.28
CA PHE A 294 11.99 2.09 -25.16
C PHE A 294 11.88 0.99 -26.21
N GLU A 295 10.69 0.41 -26.34
CA GLU A 295 10.49 -0.74 -27.24
C GLU A 295 9.12 -0.68 -27.92
N GLU A 296 9.08 -0.76 -29.25
CA GLU A 296 7.84 -0.75 -30.02
C GLU A 296 7.32 -2.16 -30.26
N HIS A 297 6.04 -2.36 -29.99
CA HIS A 297 5.31 -3.61 -30.29
C HIS A 297 4.06 -3.31 -31.14
N LYS A 298 3.59 -4.34 -31.85
CA LYS A 298 2.28 -4.34 -32.48
C LYS A 298 1.43 -5.45 -31.88
N ILE A 299 0.42 -5.08 -31.10
CA ILE A 299 -0.46 -5.99 -30.34
C ILE A 299 -1.85 -5.93 -30.95
N ASP A 300 -2.34 -7.05 -31.46
CA ASP A 300 -3.65 -7.17 -32.16
C ASP A 300 -3.94 -5.96 -33.09
N GLY A 301 -2.96 -5.62 -33.94
CA GLY A 301 -3.06 -4.50 -34.89
C GLY A 301 -2.66 -3.13 -34.33
N ILE A 302 -2.65 -2.92 -33.03
CA ILE A 302 -2.36 -1.65 -32.36
C ILE A 302 -0.86 -1.47 -32.15
N ARG A 303 -0.33 -0.32 -32.55
CA ARG A 303 1.07 0.06 -32.29
C ARG A 303 1.19 0.65 -30.87
N VAL A 304 2.11 0.11 -30.08
CA VAL A 304 2.38 0.49 -28.70
C VAL A 304 3.88 0.65 -28.49
N ASN A 305 4.32 1.80 -27.98
CA ASN A 305 5.70 2.04 -27.57
C ASN A 305 5.77 1.95 -26.05
N PHE A 306 6.45 0.96 -25.50
CA PHE A 306 6.70 0.81 -24.08
C PHE A 306 7.91 1.63 -23.65
N GLN A 307 7.87 2.15 -22.42
CA GLN A 307 8.99 2.75 -21.72
C GLN A 307 9.22 1.97 -20.44
N ASN A 308 10.33 1.23 -20.30
CA ASN A 308 10.74 0.65 -19.03
C ASN A 308 11.13 1.74 -18.03
N THR A 309 10.60 1.68 -16.81
CA THR A 309 10.82 2.68 -15.74
C THR A 309 11.26 2.02 -14.43
N PRO A 310 12.34 1.24 -14.42
CA PRO A 310 12.75 0.46 -13.25
C PRO A 310 13.09 1.35 -12.07
N GLY A 311 12.69 0.91 -10.86
CA GLY A 311 12.99 1.56 -9.60
C GLY A 311 12.14 2.81 -9.31
N THR A 312 11.05 2.99 -10.05
CA THR A 312 10.04 4.04 -9.80
C THR A 312 9.04 3.57 -8.74
N GLU A 313 7.78 3.29 -9.11
CA GLU A 313 6.79 2.74 -8.19
C GLU A 313 7.11 1.30 -7.80
N ALA A 314 7.62 0.51 -8.76
CA ALA A 314 8.13 -0.83 -8.53
C ALA A 314 9.56 -0.99 -9.10
N PRO A 315 10.31 -2.02 -8.67
CA PRO A 315 11.61 -2.35 -9.27
C PRO A 315 11.51 -2.66 -10.76
N ALA A 316 10.42 -3.33 -11.17
CA ALA A 316 10.10 -3.64 -12.57
C ALA A 316 8.76 -2.98 -12.91
N GLU A 317 8.79 -1.94 -13.73
CA GLU A 317 7.61 -1.17 -14.15
C GLU A 317 7.80 -0.63 -15.58
N MET A 318 6.69 -0.41 -16.30
CA MET A 318 6.68 0.19 -17.63
C MET A 318 5.44 1.03 -17.90
N ASN A 319 5.64 2.12 -18.67
CA ASN A 319 4.59 2.93 -19.28
C ASN A 319 4.32 2.46 -20.71
N ALA A 320 3.20 2.94 -21.33
CA ALA A 320 2.87 2.69 -22.71
C ALA A 320 2.41 3.96 -23.44
N TRP A 321 2.80 4.10 -24.70
CA TRP A 321 2.39 5.16 -25.60
C TRP A 321 1.70 4.59 -26.83
N PHE A 322 0.52 5.15 -27.18
CA PHE A 322 -0.24 4.81 -28.38
C PHE A 322 -0.10 5.94 -29.39
N PRO A 323 0.90 5.91 -30.28
CA PRO A 323 1.26 7.05 -31.14
C PRO A 323 0.15 7.45 -32.12
N ASP A 324 -0.60 6.46 -32.63
CA ASP A 324 -1.68 6.71 -33.59
C ASP A 324 -2.90 7.40 -32.98
N HIS A 325 -3.04 7.34 -31.65
CA HIS A 325 -4.14 7.91 -30.88
C HIS A 325 -3.69 9.02 -29.93
N LYS A 326 -2.39 9.29 -29.82
CA LYS A 326 -1.79 10.26 -28.88
C LYS A 326 -2.21 10.05 -27.44
N VAL A 327 -2.22 8.79 -27.00
CA VAL A 327 -2.57 8.39 -25.64
C VAL A 327 -1.33 7.93 -24.91
N PHE A 328 -1.10 8.49 -23.74
CA PHE A 328 -0.07 8.04 -22.80
C PHE A 328 -0.71 7.27 -21.65
N TRP A 329 -0.39 5.99 -21.53
CA TRP A 329 -0.76 5.17 -20.38
C TRP A 329 0.42 5.16 -19.41
N ALA A 330 0.24 5.82 -18.27
CA ALA A 330 1.30 6.16 -17.33
C ALA A 330 1.50 5.11 -16.22
N ALA A 331 0.88 3.94 -16.35
CA ALA A 331 0.91 2.89 -15.34
C ALA A 331 0.57 3.46 -13.93
N GLU A 332 1.41 3.22 -12.93
CA GLU A 332 1.30 3.84 -11.62
C GLU A 332 2.33 4.95 -11.39
N ASN A 333 3.20 5.20 -12.39
CA ASN A 333 4.21 6.27 -12.33
C ASN A 333 3.61 7.66 -12.12
N ILE A 334 2.39 7.92 -12.66
CA ILE A 334 1.68 9.19 -12.55
C ILE A 334 0.21 8.91 -12.24
N THR A 335 -0.22 9.29 -11.04
CA THR A 335 -1.59 9.12 -10.55
C THR A 335 -2.19 10.47 -10.14
N ALA A 336 -3.24 10.50 -9.32
CA ALA A 336 -3.80 11.74 -8.78
C ALA A 336 -3.21 12.13 -7.40
N THR A 337 -2.10 11.53 -7.01
CA THR A 337 -1.46 11.72 -5.69
C THR A 337 0.05 11.49 -5.79
N ILE A 338 0.82 12.05 -4.87
CA ILE A 338 2.19 11.59 -4.66
C ILE A 338 2.15 10.24 -3.96
N HIS A 339 2.85 9.31 -4.55
CA HIS A 339 2.95 7.94 -4.05
C HIS A 339 3.95 7.84 -2.89
N ASN A 340 3.92 6.73 -2.18
CA ASN A 340 4.94 6.44 -1.18
C ASN A 340 6.26 6.03 -1.86
N VAL A 341 7.37 6.62 -1.41
CA VAL A 341 8.74 6.20 -1.75
C VAL A 341 9.18 5.06 -0.84
N TYR A 342 8.65 5.01 0.38
CA TYR A 342 8.66 3.88 1.28
C TYR A 342 7.21 3.51 1.62
N THR A 343 6.80 2.30 1.31
CA THR A 343 5.47 1.82 1.65
C THR A 343 5.45 1.23 3.06
N LEU A 344 4.42 1.58 3.86
CA LEU A 344 4.34 1.17 5.26
C LEU A 344 4.15 -0.33 5.44
N ARG A 345 3.57 -1.03 4.44
CA ARG A 345 3.51 -2.50 4.44
C ARG A 345 4.89 -3.16 4.35
N GLY A 346 5.84 -2.48 3.76
CA GLY A 346 7.18 -2.99 3.47
C GLY A 346 7.37 -3.28 1.98
N ALA A 347 8.48 -2.82 1.45
CA ALA A 347 9.03 -3.10 0.12
C ALA A 347 10.45 -2.56 0.07
N LEU A 348 11.17 -2.80 -1.02
CA LEU A 348 12.41 -2.08 -1.28
C LEU A 348 12.14 -0.58 -1.37
N VAL A 349 13.05 0.23 -0.81
CA VAL A 349 12.93 1.69 -0.87
C VAL A 349 13.08 2.16 -2.31
N ARG A 350 12.08 2.86 -2.81
CA ARG A 350 11.99 3.38 -4.18
C ARG A 350 12.95 4.55 -4.39
N ASP A 351 13.23 4.87 -5.65
CA ASP A 351 14.14 5.94 -6.01
C ASP A 351 13.38 7.19 -6.48
N ALA A 352 13.19 8.16 -5.60
CA ALA A 352 12.49 9.41 -5.93
C ALA A 352 13.19 10.20 -7.06
N LEU A 353 14.53 10.12 -7.16
CA LEU A 353 15.25 10.76 -8.25
C LEU A 353 15.03 10.05 -9.57
N ALA A 354 15.18 8.70 -9.61
CA ALA A 354 14.89 7.92 -10.79
C ALA A 354 13.44 8.14 -11.25
N TRP A 355 12.49 8.13 -10.33
CA TRP A 355 11.07 8.38 -10.61
C TRP A 355 10.86 9.73 -11.31
N SER A 356 11.43 10.82 -10.76
CA SER A 356 11.40 12.14 -11.38
C SER A 356 12.02 12.13 -12.79
N LYS A 357 13.13 11.40 -12.99
CA LYS A 357 13.82 11.30 -14.28
C LYS A 357 12.98 10.54 -15.32
N GLN A 358 12.33 9.45 -14.90
CA GLN A 358 11.46 8.65 -15.78
C GLN A 358 10.21 9.44 -16.21
N ILE A 359 9.57 10.16 -15.28
CA ILE A 359 8.47 11.07 -15.63
C ILE A 359 8.94 12.14 -16.60
N ASN A 360 10.14 12.70 -16.39
CA ASN A 360 10.69 13.72 -17.27
C ASN A 360 11.00 13.16 -18.67
N ALA A 361 11.52 11.93 -18.77
CA ALA A 361 11.72 11.26 -20.05
C ALA A 361 10.39 11.03 -20.77
N ALA A 362 9.36 10.50 -20.08
CA ALA A 362 8.02 10.34 -20.63
C ALA A 362 7.40 11.68 -21.09
N LEU A 363 7.61 12.77 -20.34
CA LEU A 363 7.12 14.09 -20.70
C LEU A 363 7.67 14.55 -22.06
N TYR A 364 8.97 14.40 -22.29
CA TYR A 364 9.60 14.87 -23.52
C TYR A 364 9.47 13.88 -24.68
N GLU A 365 9.30 12.59 -24.42
CA GLU A 365 9.11 11.57 -25.47
C GLU A 365 7.65 11.49 -25.92
N PHE A 366 6.69 11.59 -25.00
CA PHE A 366 5.27 11.36 -25.26
C PHE A 366 4.38 12.53 -24.81
N GLY A 367 4.68 13.13 -23.66
CA GLY A 367 3.79 14.08 -22.99
C GLY A 367 3.55 15.37 -23.75
N LEU A 368 4.52 15.81 -24.58
CA LEU A 368 4.37 17.02 -25.40
C LEU A 368 3.33 16.85 -26.52
N ASP A 369 3.07 15.61 -26.95
CA ASP A 369 2.12 15.27 -28.02
C ASP A 369 0.86 14.57 -27.49
N ALA A 370 0.82 14.19 -26.21
CA ALA A 370 -0.30 13.48 -25.61
C ALA A 370 -1.57 14.33 -25.55
N GLU A 371 -2.69 13.78 -26.00
CA GLU A 371 -4.02 14.36 -25.91
C GLU A 371 -4.85 13.74 -24.79
N VAL A 372 -4.52 12.51 -24.38
CA VAL A 372 -5.11 11.78 -23.25
C VAL A 372 -4.00 11.11 -22.46
N MET A 373 -4.06 11.19 -21.13
CA MET A 373 -3.24 10.41 -20.20
C MET A 373 -4.14 9.53 -19.35
N VAL A 374 -3.81 8.24 -19.29
CA VAL A 374 -4.52 7.21 -18.53
C VAL A 374 -3.57 6.62 -17.50
N SER A 375 -4.06 6.24 -16.34
CA SER A 375 -3.26 5.63 -15.29
C SER A 375 -3.96 4.38 -14.74
N SER A 376 -3.20 3.51 -14.12
CA SER A 376 -3.71 2.28 -13.49
C SER A 376 -4.55 2.56 -12.24
N HIS A 377 -4.52 3.79 -11.73
CA HIS A 377 -5.31 4.27 -10.61
C HIS A 377 -5.98 5.61 -10.91
N ASN A 378 -6.99 5.95 -10.10
CA ASN A 378 -7.74 7.19 -10.16
C ASN A 378 -8.45 7.40 -11.53
N TRP A 379 -8.31 8.57 -12.17
CA TRP A 379 -9.04 8.98 -13.39
C TRP A 379 -8.10 9.56 -14.44
N PRO A 380 -8.45 9.44 -15.73
CA PRO A 380 -7.66 9.98 -16.83
C PRO A 380 -7.60 11.52 -16.84
N ARG A 381 -6.67 12.05 -17.64
CA ARG A 381 -6.52 13.48 -17.95
C ARG A 381 -6.67 13.70 -19.44
N TRP A 382 -7.34 14.77 -19.82
CA TRP A 382 -7.57 15.17 -21.22
C TRP A 382 -7.04 16.56 -21.48
N GLY A 383 -6.48 16.75 -22.67
CA GLY A 383 -5.90 18.01 -23.13
C GLY A 383 -4.43 18.13 -22.77
N ASN A 384 -3.62 18.48 -23.77
CA ASN A 384 -2.16 18.47 -23.66
C ASN A 384 -1.63 19.39 -22.54
N GLU A 385 -2.21 20.58 -22.37
CA GLU A 385 -1.79 21.50 -21.29
C GLU A 385 -2.03 20.89 -19.90
N ARG A 386 -3.19 20.25 -19.69
CA ARG A 386 -3.53 19.59 -18.43
C ARG A 386 -2.61 18.41 -18.13
N ILE A 387 -2.30 17.61 -19.14
CA ILE A 387 -1.39 16.48 -19.04
C ILE A 387 0.01 16.96 -18.65
N GLN A 388 0.54 17.97 -19.35
CA GLN A 388 1.85 18.53 -19.04
C GLN A 388 1.89 19.18 -17.65
N GLU A 389 0.80 19.83 -17.20
CA GLU A 389 0.68 20.37 -15.84
C GLU A 389 0.86 19.27 -14.80
N VAL A 390 0.12 18.15 -14.92
CA VAL A 390 0.19 17.03 -13.98
C VAL A 390 1.55 16.35 -14.02
N MET A 391 2.07 16.05 -15.22
CA MET A 391 3.38 15.41 -15.40
C MET A 391 4.51 16.25 -14.77
N ARG A 392 4.53 17.57 -15.04
CA ARG A 392 5.54 18.49 -14.47
C ARG A 392 5.40 18.57 -12.94
N THR A 393 4.17 18.67 -12.45
CA THR A 393 3.89 18.74 -11.00
C THR A 393 4.42 17.53 -10.26
N GLN A 394 4.15 16.31 -10.73
CA GLN A 394 4.62 15.10 -10.08
C GLN A 394 6.13 14.91 -10.25
N ARG A 395 6.68 15.12 -11.44
CA ARG A 395 8.13 15.17 -11.66
C ARG A 395 8.83 16.08 -10.64
N ASP A 396 8.32 17.30 -10.50
CA ASP A 396 8.92 18.32 -9.62
C ASP A 396 8.76 17.96 -8.13
N ALA A 397 7.64 17.33 -7.77
CA ALA A 397 7.42 16.86 -6.41
C ALA A 397 8.42 15.76 -5.99
N TYR A 398 8.65 14.73 -6.83
CA TYR A 398 9.66 13.71 -6.57
C TYR A 398 11.09 14.26 -6.61
N ALA A 399 11.40 15.17 -7.57
CA ALA A 399 12.69 15.83 -7.61
C ALA A 399 12.95 16.70 -6.38
N ASN A 400 11.94 17.45 -5.94
CA ASN A 400 12.02 18.28 -4.74
C ASN A 400 12.23 17.41 -3.50
N LEU A 401 11.44 16.34 -3.33
CA LEU A 401 11.59 15.40 -2.23
C LEU A 401 13.05 14.90 -2.13
N ASN A 402 13.57 14.34 -3.23
CA ASN A 402 14.96 13.84 -3.25
C ASN A 402 15.98 14.94 -2.93
N ASN A 403 15.91 16.06 -3.66
CA ASN A 403 16.94 17.07 -3.64
C ASN A 403 16.96 17.86 -2.32
N GLN A 404 15.78 18.22 -1.78
CA GLN A 404 15.72 18.97 -0.53
C GLN A 404 16.03 18.10 0.69
N VAL A 405 15.62 16.84 0.68
CA VAL A 405 16.03 15.92 1.75
C VAL A 405 17.54 15.73 1.77
N LEU A 406 18.18 15.52 0.62
CA LEU A 406 19.64 15.43 0.54
C LEU A 406 20.34 16.74 0.86
N ASN A 407 19.75 17.89 0.49
CA ASN A 407 20.27 19.20 0.88
C ASN A 407 20.30 19.34 2.40
N LEU A 408 19.21 19.01 3.10
CA LEU A 408 19.11 19.04 4.55
C LEU A 408 20.06 18.02 5.21
N ALA A 409 20.12 16.79 4.67
CA ALA A 409 21.04 15.77 5.18
C ALA A 409 22.51 16.20 5.08
N ASN A 410 22.89 16.85 3.97
CA ASN A 410 24.24 17.44 3.82
C ASN A 410 24.51 18.61 4.78
N GLN A 411 23.49 19.19 5.39
CA GLN A 411 23.59 20.18 6.46
C GLN A 411 23.58 19.55 7.85
N GLY A 412 23.48 18.22 7.96
CA GLY A 412 23.54 17.46 9.21
C GLY A 412 22.17 17.09 9.80
N VAL A 413 21.07 17.31 9.06
CA VAL A 413 19.75 16.83 9.49
C VAL A 413 19.68 15.32 9.33
N THR A 414 19.36 14.63 10.41
CA THR A 414 19.36 13.16 10.47
C THR A 414 18.04 12.54 10.03
N ILE A 415 18.03 11.21 9.83
CA ILE A 415 16.82 10.44 9.53
C ILE A 415 15.74 10.59 10.62
N ASN A 416 16.12 10.87 11.86
CA ASN A 416 15.19 11.06 12.97
C ASN A 416 14.58 12.46 13.01
N GLU A 417 15.16 13.44 12.33
CA GLU A 417 14.75 14.85 12.31
C GLU A 417 14.09 15.25 11.00
N ILE A 418 14.49 14.64 9.89
CA ILE A 418 14.13 15.08 8.54
C ILE A 418 12.63 15.28 8.30
N HIS A 419 11.79 14.44 8.92
CA HIS A 419 10.33 14.52 8.77
C HIS A 419 9.71 15.75 9.47
N ASN A 420 10.45 16.44 10.32
CA ASN A 420 10.05 17.72 10.91
C ASN A 420 10.64 18.91 10.15
N GLU A 421 11.78 18.72 9.47
CA GLU A 421 12.52 19.79 8.79
C GLU A 421 12.18 19.94 7.31
N TYR A 422 11.93 18.82 6.60
CA TYR A 422 11.51 18.86 5.21
C TYR A 422 10.13 19.49 5.07
N LYS A 423 10.00 20.45 4.14
CA LYS A 423 8.72 21.09 3.81
C LYS A 423 8.52 21.10 2.30
N VAL A 424 7.35 20.65 1.90
CA VAL A 424 6.91 20.74 0.49
C VAL A 424 6.73 22.23 0.12
N PRO A 425 7.24 22.69 -1.03
CA PRO A 425 7.06 24.07 -1.46
C PRO A 425 5.57 24.44 -1.60
N PRO A 426 5.17 25.69 -1.25
CA PRO A 426 3.76 26.13 -1.33
C PRO A 426 3.14 26.01 -2.73
N SER A 427 3.93 26.14 -3.80
CA SER A 427 3.47 25.96 -5.18
C SER A 427 3.02 24.52 -5.46
N LEU A 428 3.71 23.52 -4.90
CA LEU A 428 3.34 22.11 -5.01
C LEU A 428 2.20 21.75 -4.05
N GLN A 429 2.18 22.33 -2.83
CA GLN A 429 1.09 22.10 -1.87
C GLN A 429 -0.30 22.49 -2.40
N LYS A 430 -0.38 23.44 -3.34
CA LYS A 430 -1.63 23.89 -3.96
C LYS A 430 -2.10 23.00 -5.11
N GLN A 431 -1.29 22.04 -5.54
CA GLN A 431 -1.62 21.14 -6.65
C GLN A 431 -2.24 19.85 -6.11
N TRP A 432 -3.47 19.52 -6.52
CA TRP A 432 -4.14 18.30 -6.06
C TRP A 432 -3.36 17.03 -6.42
N SER A 433 -2.76 16.97 -7.61
CA SER A 433 -1.92 15.83 -8.04
C SER A 433 -0.58 15.70 -7.28
N ALA A 434 -0.17 16.71 -6.50
CA ALA A 434 1.01 16.65 -5.64
C ALA A 434 0.67 16.46 -4.15
N ARG A 435 -0.61 16.28 -3.82
CA ARG A 435 -1.02 15.99 -2.43
C ARG A 435 -0.60 14.58 -2.02
N GLN A 436 -0.39 14.40 -0.74
CA GLN A 436 0.24 13.20 -0.19
C GLN A 436 -0.80 12.25 0.42
N TYR A 437 -1.75 11.80 -0.42
CA TYR A 437 -2.82 10.92 0.05
C TYR A 437 -2.36 9.48 0.28
N HIS A 438 -1.48 8.95 -0.60
CA HIS A 438 -0.94 7.59 -0.49
C HIS A 438 0.45 7.59 0.17
N GLY A 439 1.35 8.46 -0.29
CA GLY A 439 2.58 8.78 0.40
C GLY A 439 2.37 9.75 1.56
N SER A 440 3.46 10.08 2.26
CA SER A 440 3.48 11.15 3.25
C SER A 440 4.90 11.70 3.36
N GLU A 441 5.03 13.00 3.51
CA GLU A 441 6.33 13.66 3.75
C GLU A 441 7.09 13.06 4.93
N PHE A 442 6.36 12.54 5.94
CA PHE A 442 6.96 11.95 7.14
C PHE A 442 7.76 10.68 6.84
N HIS A 443 7.24 9.75 6.06
CA HIS A 443 7.96 8.52 5.74
C HIS A 443 8.73 8.61 4.42
N ASN A 444 8.28 9.42 3.46
CA ASN A 444 8.98 9.62 2.19
C ASN A 444 10.32 10.34 2.38
N SER A 445 10.39 11.37 3.25
CA SER A 445 11.66 12.06 3.54
C SER A 445 12.67 11.13 4.24
N ARG A 446 12.20 10.31 5.18
CA ARG A 446 13.04 9.29 5.82
C ARG A 446 13.51 8.23 4.83
N ALA A 447 12.67 7.87 3.86
CA ALA A 447 13.00 6.91 2.81
C ALA A 447 14.17 7.38 1.95
N VAL A 448 14.20 8.65 1.57
CA VAL A 448 15.32 9.22 0.80
C VAL A 448 16.62 9.10 1.60
N ILE A 449 16.63 9.49 2.88
CA ILE A 449 17.84 9.33 3.72
C ILE A 449 18.23 7.85 3.81
N ASN A 450 17.24 6.96 4.08
CA ASN A 450 17.51 5.53 4.21
C ASN A 450 18.13 4.93 2.94
N ARG A 451 17.69 5.37 1.77
CA ARG A 451 18.23 4.92 0.49
C ARG A 451 19.71 5.27 0.29
N TYR A 452 20.13 6.48 0.70
CA TYR A 452 21.49 6.96 0.48
C TYR A 452 22.43 6.69 1.65
N LEU A 453 21.94 6.76 2.90
CA LEU A 453 22.76 6.72 4.12
C LEU A 453 22.40 5.57 5.08
N GLY A 454 21.29 4.86 4.83
CA GLY A 454 20.79 3.81 5.72
C GLY A 454 20.02 4.36 6.92
N TYR A 455 19.74 3.50 7.90
CA TYR A 455 18.89 3.80 9.05
C TYR A 455 19.56 4.56 10.18
N TRP A 456 20.90 4.56 10.23
CA TRP A 456 21.65 5.14 11.34
C TRP A 456 21.76 6.67 11.21
N ASP A 457 21.51 7.38 12.31
CA ASP A 457 21.51 8.85 12.37
C ASP A 457 22.88 9.48 12.66
N GLY A 458 23.96 8.68 12.76
CA GLY A 458 25.31 9.13 13.06
C GLY A 458 25.63 9.26 14.57
N ASN A 459 24.62 9.11 15.46
CA ASN A 459 24.83 9.15 16.90
C ASN A 459 25.19 7.75 17.44
N PRO A 460 26.33 7.57 18.13
CA PRO A 460 26.70 6.27 18.70
C PRO A 460 25.66 5.68 19.65
N ALA A 461 24.90 6.50 20.37
CA ALA A 461 23.87 6.05 21.30
C ALA A 461 22.68 5.35 20.62
N THR A 462 22.45 5.63 19.33
CA THR A 462 21.40 5.01 18.53
C THR A 462 21.90 3.83 17.68
N LEU A 463 23.22 3.56 17.68
CA LEU A 463 23.80 2.43 16.95
C LEU A 463 23.50 1.10 17.65
N VAL A 464 23.53 1.07 18.99
CA VAL A 464 23.25 -0.11 19.81
C VAL A 464 22.23 0.27 20.90
N PRO A 465 21.00 0.61 20.53
CA PRO A 465 19.97 1.00 21.50
C PRO A 465 19.46 -0.22 22.26
N LEU A 466 18.95 0.01 23.46
CA LEU A 466 18.10 -0.99 24.13
C LEU A 466 16.81 -1.17 23.33
N SER A 467 16.20 -2.35 23.43
CA SER A 467 14.86 -2.55 22.90
C SER A 467 13.86 -1.58 23.56
N PRO A 468 12.74 -1.24 22.89
CA PRO A 468 11.69 -0.43 23.51
C PRO A 468 11.19 -1.04 24.83
N ALA A 469 11.04 -2.36 24.92
CA ALA A 469 10.60 -3.07 26.12
C ALA A 469 11.63 -2.95 27.26
N ASP A 470 12.94 -3.03 26.96
CA ASP A 470 13.98 -2.93 27.96
C ASP A 470 14.22 -1.49 28.47
N SER A 471 14.02 -0.50 27.60
CA SER A 471 14.26 0.91 27.92
C SER A 471 13.07 1.59 28.60
N ALA A 472 11.85 1.20 28.27
CA ALA A 472 10.63 1.89 28.71
C ALA A 472 10.46 1.91 30.24
N PRO A 473 10.73 0.83 31.02
CA PRO A 473 10.61 0.86 32.46
C PRO A 473 11.43 1.96 33.13
N LEU A 474 12.66 2.18 32.66
CA LEU A 474 13.52 3.27 33.17
C LEU A 474 12.93 4.66 32.87
N TYR A 475 12.39 4.86 31.66
CA TYR A 475 11.72 6.12 31.32
C TYR A 475 10.50 6.36 32.20
N VAL A 476 9.68 5.34 32.46
CA VAL A 476 8.49 5.44 33.31
C VAL A 476 8.90 5.78 34.76
N GLU A 477 9.92 5.14 35.31
CA GLU A 477 10.47 5.48 36.63
C GLU A 477 10.93 6.94 36.69
N MET A 478 11.75 7.38 35.71
CA MET A 478 12.30 8.74 35.66
C MET A 478 11.21 9.82 35.47
N MET A 479 10.12 9.52 34.78
CA MET A 479 8.96 10.40 34.64
C MET A 479 8.06 10.40 35.90
N GLY A 480 8.33 9.56 36.87
CA GLY A 480 7.66 9.54 38.16
C GLY A 480 6.45 8.59 38.24
N GLY A 481 6.43 7.58 37.36
CA GLY A 481 5.46 6.48 37.37
C GLY A 481 4.20 6.74 36.56
N SER A 482 3.42 5.66 36.38
CA SER A 482 2.23 5.60 35.50
C SER A 482 1.23 6.70 35.76
N ALA A 483 0.88 6.96 37.03
CA ALA A 483 -0.12 7.97 37.38
C ALA A 483 0.26 9.39 36.93
N LYS A 484 1.57 9.74 36.98
CA LYS A 484 2.03 11.05 36.51
C LYS A 484 2.04 11.15 34.99
N ILE A 485 2.40 10.06 34.31
CA ILE A 485 2.39 9.99 32.85
C ILE A 485 0.95 10.12 32.34
N ILE A 486 0.01 9.38 32.89
CA ILE A 486 -1.42 9.46 32.54
C ILE A 486 -1.96 10.86 32.79
N ALA A 487 -1.70 11.44 33.96
CA ALA A 487 -2.13 12.82 34.26
C ALA A 487 -1.56 13.85 33.28
N LYS A 488 -0.27 13.76 32.95
CA LYS A 488 0.36 14.66 31.96
C LYS A 488 -0.16 14.42 30.55
N SER A 489 -0.42 13.18 30.18
CA SER A 489 -1.00 12.85 28.88
C SER A 489 -2.42 13.39 28.71
N ASN A 490 -3.25 13.34 29.74
CA ASN A 490 -4.57 13.96 29.73
C ASN A 490 -4.48 15.49 29.59
N GLU A 491 -3.51 16.14 30.24
CA GLU A 491 -3.25 17.58 30.05
C GLU A 491 -2.87 17.87 28.60
N LEU A 492 -1.88 17.14 28.05
CA LEU A 492 -1.43 17.27 26.65
C LEU A 492 -2.57 16.98 25.64
N PHE A 493 -3.40 15.99 25.93
CA PHE A 493 -4.57 15.70 25.12
C PHE A 493 -5.57 16.87 25.10
N SER A 494 -5.84 17.45 26.28
CA SER A 494 -6.75 18.59 26.41
C SER A 494 -6.22 19.86 25.73
N GLU A 495 -4.90 19.97 25.55
CA GLU A 495 -4.23 21.06 24.83
C GLU A 495 -4.11 20.81 23.32
N GLY A 496 -4.52 19.62 22.81
CA GLY A 496 -4.31 19.23 21.42
C GLY A 496 -2.87 18.82 21.08
N SER A 497 -2.03 18.62 22.07
CA SER A 497 -0.61 18.26 21.93
C SER A 497 -0.43 16.73 21.78
N TYR A 498 -1.16 16.12 20.83
CA TYR A 498 -1.27 14.65 20.67
C TYR A 498 0.06 13.94 20.42
N ARG A 499 0.96 14.52 19.64
CA ARG A 499 2.28 13.91 19.39
C ARG A 499 3.14 13.81 20.65
N HIS A 500 3.05 14.79 21.56
CA HIS A 500 3.74 14.73 22.85
C HIS A 500 3.08 13.70 23.78
N ALA A 501 1.75 13.64 23.82
CA ALA A 501 1.02 12.61 24.56
C ALA A 501 1.39 11.21 24.08
N MET A 502 1.40 10.99 22.76
CA MET A 502 1.83 9.74 22.13
C MET A 502 3.23 9.31 22.57
N GLU A 503 4.19 10.22 22.59
CA GLU A 503 5.59 9.93 22.91
C GLU A 503 5.74 9.35 24.32
N ILE A 504 5.08 9.94 25.33
CA ILE A 504 5.19 9.47 26.72
C ILE A 504 4.29 8.27 27.02
N LEU A 505 3.09 8.22 26.43
CA LEU A 505 2.18 7.07 26.58
C LEU A 505 2.75 5.79 25.94
N ASN A 506 3.41 5.91 24.80
CA ASN A 506 4.05 4.77 24.16
C ASN A 506 5.10 4.13 25.08
N LYS A 507 5.87 4.93 25.86
CA LYS A 507 6.78 4.38 26.86
C LYS A 507 6.04 3.66 27.97
N LEU A 508 4.91 4.22 28.43
CA LEU A 508 4.11 3.57 29.48
C LEU A 508 3.50 2.25 29.02
N VAL A 509 2.95 2.18 27.80
CA VAL A 509 2.37 0.94 27.23
C VAL A 509 3.44 -0.16 27.05
N TYR A 510 4.66 0.21 26.64
CA TYR A 510 5.77 -0.75 26.59
C TYR A 510 6.22 -1.25 27.98
N ALA A 511 6.20 -0.39 29.02
CA ALA A 511 6.58 -0.75 30.37
C ALA A 511 5.48 -1.55 31.10
N GLU A 512 4.23 -1.21 30.81
CA GLU A 512 3.05 -1.76 31.47
C GLU A 512 1.98 -2.17 30.42
N PRO A 513 2.20 -3.25 29.65
CA PRO A 513 1.33 -3.63 28.53
C PRO A 513 -0.09 -4.08 28.97
N THR A 514 -0.29 -4.32 30.27
CA THR A 514 -1.62 -4.64 30.86
C THR A 514 -2.33 -3.42 31.46
N ASN A 515 -1.76 -2.22 31.36
CA ASN A 515 -2.37 -0.97 31.87
C ASN A 515 -3.44 -0.50 30.90
N ILE A 516 -4.71 -0.84 31.19
CA ILE A 516 -5.86 -0.54 30.33
C ILE A 516 -6.04 0.98 30.18
N GLU A 517 -5.91 1.77 31.26
CA GLU A 517 -6.08 3.23 31.22
C GLU A 517 -5.04 3.88 30.28
N ALA A 518 -3.78 3.40 30.31
CA ALA A 518 -2.74 3.89 29.41
C ALA A 518 -3.03 3.51 27.94
N LYS A 519 -3.53 2.28 27.70
CA LYS A 519 -3.88 1.81 26.35
C LYS A 519 -5.06 2.59 25.78
N ASP A 520 -6.13 2.78 26.57
CA ASP A 520 -7.33 3.53 26.13
C ASP A 520 -6.96 4.99 25.80
N LEU A 521 -6.17 5.65 26.64
CA LEU A 521 -5.72 7.02 26.38
C LEU A 521 -4.80 7.12 25.16
N LEU A 522 -3.91 6.13 24.96
CA LEU A 522 -3.07 6.09 23.75
C LEU A 522 -3.93 5.86 22.50
N ALA A 523 -4.98 5.04 22.60
CA ALA A 523 -5.93 4.82 21.51
C ALA A 523 -6.69 6.11 21.17
N ASP A 524 -7.14 6.88 22.14
CA ASP A 524 -7.77 8.19 21.92
C ASP A 524 -6.80 9.17 21.21
N VAL A 525 -5.54 9.20 21.62
CA VAL A 525 -4.50 10.01 20.99
C VAL A 525 -4.28 9.58 19.53
N PHE A 526 -4.22 8.28 19.26
CA PHE A 526 -4.06 7.74 17.91
C PHE A 526 -5.24 8.09 17.01
N GLU A 527 -6.48 8.08 17.52
CA GLU A 527 -7.64 8.51 16.74
C GLU A 527 -7.52 9.98 16.33
N GLN A 528 -7.19 10.89 17.26
CA GLN A 528 -7.02 12.30 16.91
C GLN A 528 -5.93 12.51 15.86
N LEU A 529 -4.80 11.80 15.95
CA LEU A 529 -3.76 11.84 14.94
C LEU A 529 -4.25 11.25 13.60
N GLY A 530 -4.92 10.12 13.62
CA GLY A 530 -5.51 9.48 12.43
C GLY A 530 -6.49 10.40 11.70
N TYR A 531 -7.30 11.17 12.44
CA TYR A 531 -8.23 12.15 11.85
C TYR A 531 -7.53 13.33 11.19
N GLN A 532 -6.37 13.74 11.70
CA GLN A 532 -5.64 14.92 11.26
C GLN A 532 -4.76 14.67 10.03
N TYR A 533 -4.34 13.41 9.76
CA TYR A 533 -3.45 13.13 8.66
C TYR A 533 -4.16 13.06 7.31
N GLU A 534 -3.56 13.72 6.30
CA GLU A 534 -4.01 13.68 4.92
C GLU A 534 -3.77 12.32 4.25
N SER A 535 -2.66 11.66 4.59
CA SER A 535 -2.33 10.35 4.05
C SER A 535 -3.27 9.27 4.57
N ALA A 536 -3.96 8.60 3.67
CA ALA A 536 -4.82 7.47 3.98
C ALA A 536 -4.04 6.35 4.70
N SER A 537 -2.83 6.04 4.23
CA SER A 537 -1.98 5.01 4.84
C SER A 537 -1.60 5.35 6.28
N VAL A 538 -1.22 6.61 6.55
CA VAL A 538 -0.88 7.06 7.91
C VAL A 538 -2.12 7.05 8.80
N ARG A 539 -3.26 7.56 8.30
CA ARG A 539 -4.56 7.50 8.98
C ARG A 539 -4.88 6.07 9.41
N HIS A 540 -4.80 5.13 8.48
CA HIS A 540 -5.17 3.74 8.73
C HIS A 540 -4.25 3.08 9.76
N VAL A 541 -2.94 3.37 9.74
CA VAL A 541 -2.02 2.85 10.76
C VAL A 541 -2.42 3.32 12.15
N PHE A 542 -2.72 4.60 12.33
CA PHE A 542 -3.15 5.12 13.63
C PHE A 542 -4.50 4.54 14.08
N LEU A 543 -5.49 4.50 13.20
CA LEU A 543 -6.82 4.00 13.55
C LEU A 543 -6.84 2.48 13.80
N SER A 544 -6.11 1.69 13.00
CA SER A 544 -5.95 0.25 13.24
C SER A 544 -5.22 -0.03 14.54
N SER A 545 -4.22 0.79 14.89
CA SER A 545 -3.52 0.70 16.16
C SER A 545 -4.42 1.03 17.36
N SER A 546 -5.29 2.05 17.21
CA SER A 546 -6.30 2.39 18.20
C SER A 546 -7.28 1.22 18.43
N GLU A 547 -7.76 0.60 17.33
CA GLU A 547 -8.66 -0.56 17.41
C GLU A 547 -8.00 -1.74 18.15
N GLU A 548 -6.74 -2.06 17.84
CA GLU A 548 -6.05 -3.17 18.52
C GLU A 548 -5.72 -2.87 19.99
N LEU A 549 -5.43 -1.64 20.35
CA LEU A 549 -5.23 -1.25 21.76
C LEU A 549 -6.46 -1.49 22.62
N ARG A 550 -7.67 -1.26 22.06
CA ARG A 550 -8.95 -1.40 22.77
C ARG A 550 -9.51 -2.82 22.74
N ASN A 551 -9.40 -3.49 21.59
CA ASN A 551 -10.14 -4.72 21.31
C ASN A 551 -9.21 -5.92 21.06
N GLY A 552 -7.90 -5.72 21.11
CA GLY A 552 -6.90 -6.76 20.86
C GLY A 552 -6.75 -7.09 19.38
N VAL A 553 -5.74 -7.93 19.11
CA VAL A 553 -5.49 -8.44 17.76
C VAL A 553 -6.59 -9.42 17.38
N LYS A 554 -7.32 -9.11 16.30
CA LYS A 554 -8.25 -10.06 15.69
C LYS A 554 -7.47 -11.09 14.87
N PRO A 555 -7.93 -12.35 14.80
CA PRO A 555 -7.31 -13.34 13.91
C PRO A 555 -7.22 -12.78 12.51
N PHE A 556 -6.01 -12.68 11.99
CA PHE A 556 -5.74 -12.20 10.64
C PHE A 556 -5.41 -13.41 9.78
N GLU A 557 -6.30 -13.73 8.85
CA GLU A 557 -5.96 -14.67 7.79
C GLU A 557 -5.14 -13.91 6.76
N SER A 558 -3.81 -14.08 6.81
CA SER A 558 -2.99 -13.75 5.67
C SER A 558 -3.50 -14.60 4.49
N PRO A 559 -3.83 -14.05 3.34
CA PRO A 559 -3.79 -14.84 2.13
C PRO A 559 -2.34 -15.34 2.07
N ARG A 560 -2.13 -16.57 2.57
CA ARG A 560 -0.81 -17.22 2.53
C ARG A 560 -0.31 -17.01 1.12
N GLY A 561 0.89 -16.49 0.94
CA GLY A 561 1.48 -16.01 -0.31
C GLY A 561 1.43 -16.92 -1.53
N GLY A 562 0.33 -17.55 -1.72
CA GLY A 562 0.15 -18.49 -2.75
C GLY A 562 -1.29 -18.75 -3.09
N SER A 563 -1.80 -17.96 -4.04
CA SER A 563 -2.65 -18.65 -4.99
C SER A 563 -1.82 -19.81 -5.59
N PRO A 564 -2.45 -20.92 -5.98
CA PRO A 564 -1.75 -22.03 -6.63
C PRO A 564 -0.87 -21.61 -7.82
N THR A 565 -1.24 -20.54 -8.51
CA THR A 565 -0.51 -20.04 -9.69
C THR A 565 0.70 -19.18 -9.32
N VAL A 566 0.65 -18.39 -8.23
CA VAL A 566 1.84 -17.71 -7.69
C VAL A 566 2.86 -18.73 -7.20
N ALA A 567 2.40 -19.77 -6.49
CA ALA A 567 3.26 -20.87 -6.07
C ALA A 567 3.94 -21.58 -7.26
N ARG A 568 3.22 -21.82 -8.35
CA ARG A 568 3.78 -22.37 -9.60
C ARG A 568 4.81 -21.46 -10.24
N ALA A 569 4.64 -20.16 -10.14
CA ALA A 569 5.54 -19.18 -10.73
C ALA A 569 6.88 -19.07 -9.98
N MET A 570 6.95 -19.46 -8.68
CA MET A 570 8.23 -19.55 -7.96
C MET A 570 9.18 -20.52 -8.64
N THR A 571 10.45 -20.15 -8.77
CA THR A 571 11.49 -21.12 -9.14
C THR A 571 11.76 -22.09 -7.97
N THR A 572 12.38 -23.23 -8.26
CA THR A 572 12.80 -24.17 -7.21
C THR A 572 13.83 -23.53 -6.26
N GLY A 573 14.72 -22.67 -6.80
CA GLY A 573 15.67 -21.92 -5.97
C GLY A 573 15.00 -20.96 -5.02
N GLN A 574 14.04 -20.15 -5.51
CA GLN A 574 13.25 -19.24 -4.67
C GLN A 574 12.45 -19.98 -3.58
N TRP A 575 11.97 -21.18 -3.86
CA TRP A 575 11.35 -22.01 -2.83
C TRP A 575 12.34 -22.39 -1.73
N TRP A 576 13.56 -22.85 -2.09
CA TRP A 576 14.59 -23.14 -1.09
C TRP A 576 15.01 -21.91 -0.30
N ASP A 577 15.11 -20.73 -0.94
CA ASP A 577 15.38 -19.47 -0.26
C ASP A 577 14.26 -19.10 0.72
N ALA A 578 13.00 -19.33 0.35
CA ALA A 578 11.87 -19.13 1.23
C ALA A 578 11.88 -20.10 2.43
N GLU A 579 12.20 -21.39 2.21
CA GLU A 579 12.38 -22.35 3.30
C GLU A 579 13.55 -21.96 4.23
N ALA A 580 14.63 -21.39 3.67
CA ALA A 580 15.77 -20.91 4.44
C ALA A 580 15.37 -19.78 5.45
N THR A 581 14.41 -18.93 5.10
CA THR A 581 13.90 -17.89 6.02
C THR A 581 13.15 -18.48 7.23
N ARG A 582 12.75 -19.74 7.17
CA ARG A 582 12.00 -20.43 8.22
C ARG A 582 12.90 -21.19 9.20
N VAL A 583 14.20 -21.27 8.95
CA VAL A 583 15.14 -22.03 9.80
C VAL A 583 15.33 -21.30 11.14
N ASP A 584 15.06 -21.97 12.25
CA ASP A 584 15.52 -21.56 13.58
C ASP A 584 17.03 -21.84 13.67
N SER A 585 17.83 -20.80 13.48
CA SER A 585 19.28 -20.92 13.40
C SER A 585 19.93 -21.46 14.69
N GLN A 586 19.35 -21.19 15.86
CA GLN A 586 19.86 -21.69 17.13
C GLN A 586 19.57 -23.18 17.30
N ALA A 587 18.37 -23.62 16.92
CA ALA A 587 18.01 -25.03 16.94
C ALA A 587 18.76 -25.84 15.87
N ALA A 588 19.16 -25.19 14.77
CA ALA A 588 19.84 -25.81 13.65
C ALA A 588 21.39 -25.81 13.75
N ASP A 589 22.00 -25.21 14.75
CA ASP A 589 23.44 -24.94 14.85
C ASP A 589 24.34 -26.20 14.67
N GLU A 590 23.90 -27.32 15.22
CA GLU A 590 24.62 -28.60 15.13
C GLU A 590 24.20 -29.48 13.94
N ILE A 591 23.21 -29.05 13.14
CA ILE A 591 22.72 -29.81 11.99
C ILE A 591 23.55 -29.47 10.77
N ASN A 592 24.20 -30.49 10.19
CA ASN A 592 25.00 -30.35 9.01
C ASN A 592 24.62 -31.45 8.00
N PHE A 593 24.35 -31.08 6.77
CA PHE A 593 24.14 -32.01 5.67
C PHE A 593 24.34 -31.36 4.31
N VAL A 594 24.61 -32.20 3.31
CA VAL A 594 24.61 -31.83 1.88
C VAL A 594 23.57 -32.68 1.16
N LEU A 595 22.64 -32.06 0.49
CA LEU A 595 21.54 -32.68 -0.25
C LEU A 595 21.64 -32.32 -1.73
N ASN A 596 21.56 -33.31 -2.62
CA ASN A 596 21.23 -33.05 -4.02
C ASN A 596 19.71 -33.10 -4.20
N PHE A 597 19.13 -32.07 -4.83
CA PHE A 597 17.72 -31.99 -5.18
C PHE A 597 17.56 -31.91 -6.69
N ILE A 598 16.89 -32.88 -7.29
CA ILE A 598 16.80 -33.03 -8.75
C ILE A 598 15.33 -32.98 -9.18
N THR A 599 15.03 -32.12 -10.16
CA THR A 599 13.72 -32.04 -10.80
C THR A 599 13.81 -32.52 -12.27
N PRO A 600 13.50 -33.81 -12.54
CA PRO A 600 13.73 -34.42 -13.85
C PRO A 600 12.89 -33.80 -14.98
N ASP A 601 11.67 -33.36 -14.70
CA ASP A 601 10.77 -32.73 -15.66
C ASP A 601 11.25 -31.37 -16.17
N THR A 602 12.07 -30.66 -15.37
CA THR A 602 12.69 -29.38 -15.74
C THR A 602 14.19 -29.55 -16.04
N GLY A 603 14.77 -30.71 -15.74
CA GLY A 603 16.20 -30.96 -15.92
C GLY A 603 17.13 -30.19 -14.96
N GLN A 604 16.55 -29.63 -13.87
CA GLN A 604 17.32 -28.85 -12.90
C GLN A 604 17.92 -29.74 -11.82
N THR A 605 19.06 -29.32 -11.30
CA THR A 605 19.74 -29.93 -10.15
C THR A 605 20.22 -28.83 -9.21
N PHE A 606 19.97 -29.03 -7.91
CA PHE A 606 20.39 -28.12 -6.85
C PHE A 606 21.26 -28.86 -5.85
N VAL A 607 22.29 -28.18 -5.35
CA VAL A 607 22.92 -28.54 -4.09
C VAL A 607 22.28 -27.71 -3.00
N VAL A 608 21.76 -28.36 -1.96
CA VAL A 608 21.17 -27.71 -0.79
C VAL A 608 21.99 -28.12 0.44
N GLU A 609 22.51 -27.13 1.14
CA GLU A 609 23.38 -27.35 2.29
C GLU A 609 22.80 -26.73 3.56
N MET A 610 22.85 -27.48 4.64
CA MET A 610 22.61 -27.00 6.00
C MET A 610 23.93 -26.98 6.75
N SER A 611 24.36 -25.81 7.20
CA SER A 611 25.54 -25.64 8.03
C SER A 611 25.53 -24.32 8.78
N GLY A 612 26.12 -24.26 9.98
CA GLY A 612 26.17 -23.03 10.78
C GLY A 612 24.78 -22.42 11.04
N GLY A 613 23.77 -23.27 11.22
CA GLY A 613 22.40 -22.84 11.48
C GLY A 613 21.69 -22.19 10.29
N THR A 614 22.18 -22.37 9.06
CA THR A 614 21.57 -21.78 7.86
C THR A 614 21.40 -22.81 6.75
N LEU A 615 20.38 -22.59 5.91
CA LEU A 615 20.14 -23.38 4.70
C LEU A 615 20.52 -22.53 3.48
N SER A 616 21.33 -23.09 2.59
CA SER A 616 21.72 -22.45 1.33
C SER A 616 21.47 -23.37 0.14
N ASN A 617 21.31 -22.81 -1.04
CA ASN A 617 21.12 -23.59 -2.25
C ASN A 617 21.88 -22.99 -3.44
N ILE A 618 22.20 -23.82 -4.44
CA ILE A 618 22.75 -23.39 -5.71
C ILE A 618 22.27 -24.31 -6.83
N GLU A 619 21.79 -23.72 -7.92
CA GLU A 619 21.34 -24.42 -9.12
C GLU A 619 22.51 -24.76 -10.04
N GLY A 620 22.34 -25.83 -10.82
CA GLY A 620 23.31 -26.25 -11.88
C GLY A 620 24.51 -27.07 -11.38
N TYR A 621 24.51 -27.40 -10.08
CA TYR A 621 25.59 -28.19 -9.46
C TYR A 621 25.04 -29.46 -8.82
N SER A 622 25.95 -30.44 -8.63
CA SER A 622 25.70 -31.69 -7.93
C SER A 622 26.88 -31.99 -7.01
N ALA A 623 26.65 -32.19 -5.74
CA ALA A 623 27.67 -32.59 -4.80
C ALA A 623 28.09 -34.04 -5.10
N PRO A 624 29.40 -34.35 -5.12
CA PRO A 624 29.87 -35.69 -5.47
C PRO A 624 29.58 -36.76 -4.41
N ASN A 625 29.46 -36.36 -3.16
CA ASN A 625 29.17 -37.23 -2.01
C ASN A 625 28.09 -36.59 -1.12
N PRO A 626 26.85 -36.47 -1.60
CA PRO A 626 25.79 -35.91 -0.80
C PRO A 626 25.39 -36.91 0.31
N ASP A 627 24.91 -36.37 1.43
CA ASP A 627 24.32 -37.21 2.50
C ASP A 627 23.00 -37.85 2.04
N ALA A 628 22.26 -37.14 1.18
CA ALA A 628 21.09 -37.67 0.50
C ALA A 628 20.90 -37.05 -0.89
N THR A 629 20.16 -37.75 -1.75
CA THR A 629 19.66 -37.21 -3.03
C THR A 629 18.15 -37.38 -3.07
N ILE A 630 17.43 -36.30 -3.31
CA ILE A 630 15.99 -36.29 -3.56
C ILE A 630 15.77 -36.07 -5.05
N THR A 631 14.92 -36.91 -5.65
CA THR A 631 14.46 -36.76 -7.03
C THR A 631 12.94 -36.66 -7.02
N MET A 632 12.40 -35.54 -7.49
CA MET A 632 10.97 -35.23 -7.51
C MET A 632 10.68 -34.30 -8.67
N ASN A 633 9.59 -34.51 -9.40
CA ASN A 633 9.24 -33.56 -10.46
C ASN A 633 8.91 -32.19 -9.89
N ARG A 634 9.23 -31.14 -10.65
CA ARG A 634 8.90 -29.76 -10.29
C ARG A 634 7.37 -29.59 -10.08
N SER A 635 6.57 -30.26 -10.91
CA SER A 635 5.09 -30.28 -10.76
C SER A 635 4.61 -30.83 -9.40
N ASP A 636 5.37 -31.75 -8.81
CA ASP A 636 5.05 -32.32 -7.48
C ASP A 636 5.55 -31.38 -6.35
N VAL A 637 6.64 -30.66 -6.58
CA VAL A 637 7.14 -29.59 -5.66
C VAL A 637 6.11 -28.47 -5.54
N GLU A 638 5.36 -28.15 -6.60
CA GLU A 638 4.29 -27.15 -6.55
C GLU A 638 3.23 -27.45 -5.47
N THR A 639 2.87 -28.72 -5.27
CA THR A 639 1.93 -29.10 -4.23
C THR A 639 2.46 -28.85 -2.81
N ILE A 640 3.80 -28.92 -2.66
CA ILE A 640 4.46 -28.61 -1.38
C ILE A 640 4.45 -27.09 -1.16
N ILE A 641 4.80 -26.31 -2.17
CA ILE A 641 4.78 -24.84 -2.13
C ILE A 641 3.38 -24.33 -1.82
N MET A 642 2.36 -24.92 -2.39
CA MET A 642 0.95 -24.63 -2.12
C MET A 642 0.47 -25.06 -0.72
N GLY A 643 1.32 -25.74 0.07
CA GLY A 643 0.94 -26.28 1.38
C GLY A 643 -0.05 -27.42 1.35
N GLN A 644 -0.32 -28.03 0.18
CA GLN A 644 -1.21 -29.17 0.00
C GLN A 644 -0.56 -30.49 0.42
N ALA A 645 0.77 -30.53 0.40
CA ALA A 645 1.57 -31.67 0.84
C ALA A 645 2.83 -31.16 1.57
N THR A 646 3.52 -32.07 2.26
CA THR A 646 4.87 -31.82 2.77
C THR A 646 5.89 -32.64 1.95
N LEU A 647 7.14 -32.19 1.91
CA LEU A 647 8.21 -32.96 1.25
C LEU A 647 8.25 -34.41 1.77
N GLY A 648 8.11 -34.59 3.09
CA GLY A 648 8.07 -35.91 3.70
C GLY A 648 6.88 -36.77 3.25
N SER A 649 5.68 -36.17 3.12
CA SER A 649 4.47 -36.92 2.67
C SER A 649 4.58 -37.33 1.18
N GLN A 650 5.14 -36.49 0.32
CA GLN A 650 5.37 -36.80 -1.09
C GLN A 650 6.36 -37.96 -1.27
N LEU A 651 7.44 -37.97 -0.49
CA LEU A 651 8.40 -39.07 -0.50
C LEU A 651 7.85 -40.37 0.05
N GLN A 652 7.04 -40.31 1.13
CA GLN A 652 6.37 -41.50 1.70
C GLN A 652 5.34 -42.12 0.74
N SER A 653 4.65 -41.29 -0.04
CA SER A 653 3.67 -41.77 -1.04
C SER A 653 4.32 -42.30 -2.33
N GLY A 654 5.64 -42.15 -2.49
CA GLY A 654 6.36 -42.58 -3.67
C GLY A 654 6.28 -41.64 -4.87
N VAL A 655 5.75 -40.41 -4.67
CA VAL A 655 5.71 -39.37 -5.69
C VAL A 655 7.14 -38.88 -6.02
N GLY A 656 8.00 -38.78 -5.00
CA GLY A 656 9.42 -38.56 -5.14
C GLY A 656 10.24 -39.71 -4.57
N THR A 657 11.53 -39.72 -4.82
CA THR A 657 12.47 -40.72 -4.25
C THR A 657 13.55 -40.02 -3.46
N ILE A 658 14.02 -40.70 -2.39
CA ILE A 658 15.19 -40.29 -1.63
C ILE A 658 16.16 -41.46 -1.53
N THR A 659 17.44 -41.18 -1.80
CA THR A 659 18.55 -42.12 -1.60
C THR A 659 19.53 -41.51 -0.61
N GLY A 660 20.21 -42.35 0.19
CA GLY A 660 21.10 -41.89 1.26
C GLY A 660 20.37 -41.75 2.59
N ASN A 661 20.72 -40.76 3.40
CA ASN A 661 20.23 -40.57 4.77
C ASN A 661 18.85 -39.84 4.78
N ALA A 662 17.76 -40.60 4.79
CA ALA A 662 16.40 -40.05 4.85
C ALA A 662 16.06 -39.35 6.20
N ALA A 663 16.84 -39.56 7.25
CA ALA A 663 16.60 -38.89 8.54
C ALA A 663 16.86 -37.39 8.50
N LEU A 664 17.59 -36.90 7.49
CA LEU A 664 17.85 -35.47 7.28
C LEU A 664 16.56 -34.66 7.13
N LEU A 665 15.53 -35.23 6.51
CA LEU A 665 14.22 -34.56 6.37
C LEU A 665 13.54 -34.31 7.69
N MET A 666 13.66 -35.25 8.64
CA MET A 666 13.11 -35.07 10.01
C MET A 666 13.92 -33.99 10.73
N GLN A 667 15.25 -33.97 10.58
CA GLN A 667 16.10 -32.94 11.15
C GLN A 667 15.77 -31.56 10.57
N LEU A 668 15.68 -31.40 9.24
CA LEU A 668 15.27 -30.14 8.63
C LEU A 668 13.89 -29.69 9.13
N ASN A 669 12.91 -30.58 9.08
CA ASN A 669 11.54 -30.22 9.50
C ASN A 669 11.44 -29.84 10.99
N SER A 670 12.31 -30.37 11.85
CA SER A 670 12.31 -30.05 13.29
C SER A 670 12.78 -28.64 13.62
N VAL A 671 13.43 -27.96 12.69
CA VAL A 671 13.98 -26.61 12.85
C VAL A 671 13.29 -25.56 11.96
N LEU A 672 12.27 -25.95 11.18
CA LEU A 672 11.47 -25.01 10.41
C LEU A 672 10.32 -24.46 11.27
N VAL A 673 10.31 -23.14 11.43
CA VAL A 673 9.24 -22.44 12.17
C VAL A 673 8.06 -22.13 11.25
N SER A 674 6.87 -22.01 11.82
CA SER A 674 5.69 -21.47 11.18
C SER A 674 5.45 -20.05 11.67
N PHE A 675 5.22 -19.14 10.76
CA PHE A 675 4.95 -17.74 11.08
C PHE A 675 3.48 -17.53 11.46
N ASP A 676 3.25 -16.83 12.59
CA ASP A 676 1.91 -16.39 12.96
C ASP A 676 1.58 -15.08 12.21
N PRO A 677 0.51 -15.03 11.40
CA PRO A 677 0.10 -13.79 10.74
C PRO A 677 -0.54 -12.77 11.69
N SER A 678 -0.93 -13.18 12.88
CA SER A 678 -1.58 -12.33 13.89
C SER A 678 -0.61 -11.87 14.98
N PHE A 679 0.69 -11.74 14.67
CA PHE A 679 1.67 -11.27 15.64
C PHE A 679 1.39 -9.84 16.15
N GLU A 680 1.77 -9.58 17.38
CA GLU A 680 1.58 -8.31 18.07
C GLU A 680 2.45 -7.19 17.43
N VAL A 681 1.85 -6.04 17.16
CA VAL A 681 2.54 -4.84 16.67
C VAL A 681 2.76 -3.85 17.81
N ILE A 682 1.75 -3.68 18.66
CA ILE A 682 1.81 -2.84 19.86
C ILE A 682 1.72 -3.73 21.09
N PRO A 683 2.58 -3.56 22.10
CA PRO A 683 2.60 -4.41 23.28
C PRO A 683 1.25 -4.48 24.00
N GLY A 684 0.89 -5.69 24.45
CA GLY A 684 -0.35 -5.92 25.22
C GLY A 684 -1.62 -5.97 24.36
N THR A 685 -1.50 -6.10 23.05
CA THR A 685 -2.67 -6.22 22.14
C THR A 685 -3.06 -7.65 21.82
N LEU A 686 -2.17 -8.64 22.00
CA LEU A 686 -2.53 -10.08 21.90
C LEU A 686 -3.43 -10.54 23.05
N ASN A 687 -3.25 -9.97 24.24
CA ASN A 687 -4.03 -10.29 25.43
C ASN A 687 -4.45 -8.95 26.06
N PRO A 688 -5.49 -8.30 25.54
CA PRO A 688 -5.90 -6.97 25.93
C PRO A 688 -6.51 -6.88 27.35
#